data_1be3fbc3722d426c88af52bb86fa2c38
#
_entry.id   1be3fbc3722d426c88af52bb86fa2c38
#
_cell.length_a   1.000
_cell.length_b   1.000
_cell.length_c   1.000
_cell.angle_alpha   90.00
_cell.angle_beta   90.00
_cell.angle_gamma   90.00
#
_symmetry.space_group_name_H-M   'P 1'
#
loop_
_entity.id
_entity.type
_entity.pdbx_description
1 polymer ?
#
loop_
_entity_poly.entity_id
_entity_poly.type
_entity_poly.pdbx_seq_one_letter_code
_entity_poly.pdbx_strand_id
1 'polypeptide(L)'
;MDGFNQMVANDLKALTGKLNPLTLRALEGAAGLCLSKTHFNVEIEHWLLKLLETQDTDIELILNQNEIDKGKLARDLNASLNMLKTGNGRAPQLSPDISELIRQAWLLASVDFNASRIRSGHLLAAALSDRDLASRVKSSSSELGKIKTDKLIAELPMLFQESKENPGVMASGNDGSSSSGGPGKVNPNSKTPNLDQFTQNLTEIARQGKIDPVLGRDPEIRQVIDILTRRRQNNPILAGEAGVGKTAVVEGFALRIVKGDVPDKLKNVSLRSLDIGLLQAGAGVKGEFENRLKSVISEVQASPTPIILFIDEAHTLIGAGGQAGSGDAANLLKPALARGELRTVAATTFDEYKKSFEDDPALKRRFQLIRVEEPDRAKAVDMVRGIAASLEKHHGVSILDEAIEESVRLSQRYIPDRQLPDKAISLLDTSCARVALSQSTIPPAIEDSTREIDRLNTTISIWEKETQFGTTHSEELIDLKGQLEKEKARKAMLEENWAKEQEFVTKIRDLRKKLSTPINDKAENPLSDTDRQSLRAELVSQNESLSKLQGEKPLVHPVVNGSVVAEIVSGWTGIPLGKMVRNEINSLLELGNTLKSRVVGQDHAMDILAERIQTSRAKLTDPRLPVGVFMLVGPSGVG
;
A
#
# COMPACT_ATOMS: atom_id res chain seq x y z
N MET A 1 35.21 -14.56 -2.77
CA MET A 1 34.56 -13.99 -4.00
C MET A 1 33.09 -13.69 -3.82
N ASP A 2 32.38 -14.37 -2.92
CA ASP A 2 30.91 -14.15 -2.71
C ASP A 2 30.54 -12.79 -2.10
N GLY A 3 31.39 -12.23 -1.23
CA GLY A 3 31.11 -10.92 -0.63
C GLY A 3 31.22 -9.74 -1.61
N PHE A 4 32.08 -9.82 -2.61
CA PHE A 4 32.27 -8.78 -3.62
C PHE A 4 31.09 -8.78 -4.63
N ASN A 5 30.62 -9.96 -5.02
CA ASN A 5 29.44 -10.10 -5.90
C ASN A 5 28.13 -9.63 -5.21
N GLN A 6 28.01 -9.82 -3.91
CA GLN A 6 26.85 -9.37 -3.13
C GLN A 6 26.83 -7.85 -2.93
N MET A 7 28.00 -7.22 -2.81
CA MET A 7 28.15 -5.77 -2.72
C MET A 7 27.81 -5.08 -4.04
N VAL A 8 28.30 -5.61 -5.17
CA VAL A 8 28.00 -5.10 -6.53
C VAL A 8 26.51 -5.24 -6.87
N ALA A 9 25.85 -6.33 -6.44
CA ALA A 9 24.42 -6.54 -6.66
C ALA A 9 23.55 -5.57 -5.85
N ASN A 10 23.97 -5.21 -4.63
CA ASN A 10 23.27 -4.23 -3.80
C ASN A 10 23.41 -2.80 -4.36
N ASP A 11 24.59 -2.44 -4.85
CA ASP A 11 24.84 -1.14 -5.48
C ASP A 11 24.00 -0.96 -6.76
N LEU A 12 23.89 -2.01 -7.57
CA LEU A 12 23.10 -1.99 -8.79
C LEU A 12 21.59 -1.83 -8.50
N LYS A 13 21.09 -2.50 -7.47
CA LYS A 13 19.70 -2.35 -7.02
C LYS A 13 19.41 -0.94 -6.50
N ALA A 14 20.34 -0.33 -5.80
CA ALA A 14 20.21 1.06 -5.34
C ALA A 14 20.20 2.05 -6.51
N LEU A 15 21.06 1.84 -7.51
CA LEU A 15 21.17 2.68 -8.71
C LEU A 15 19.96 2.54 -9.64
N THR A 16 19.45 1.34 -9.87
CA THR A 16 18.22 1.12 -10.67
C THR A 16 17.00 1.77 -10.01
N GLY A 17 16.95 1.85 -8.68
CA GLY A 17 15.93 2.60 -7.93
C GLY A 17 15.96 4.13 -8.16
N LYS A 18 17.04 4.67 -8.75
CA LYS A 18 17.14 6.09 -9.11
C LYS A 18 16.59 6.41 -10.51
N LEU A 19 16.28 5.42 -11.32
CA LEU A 19 15.63 5.60 -12.61
C LEU A 19 14.21 6.16 -12.42
N ASN A 20 13.75 6.98 -13.37
CA ASN A 20 12.33 7.36 -13.38
C ASN A 20 11.47 6.15 -13.83
N PRO A 21 10.16 6.14 -13.59
CA PRO A 21 9.30 5.01 -13.92
C PRO A 21 9.33 4.63 -15.41
N LEU A 22 9.55 5.60 -16.30
CA LEU A 22 9.60 5.39 -17.74
C LEU A 22 10.89 4.69 -18.15
N THR A 23 12.05 5.20 -17.69
CA THR A 23 13.35 4.58 -17.99
C THR A 23 13.49 3.20 -17.34
N LEU A 24 12.88 2.99 -16.18
CA LEU A 24 12.84 1.67 -15.54
C LEU A 24 12.02 0.67 -16.36
N ARG A 25 10.80 1.03 -16.77
CA ARG A 25 9.97 0.18 -17.66
C ARG A 25 10.67 -0.13 -18.98
N ALA A 26 11.36 0.85 -19.56
CA ALA A 26 12.14 0.63 -20.76
C ALA A 26 13.31 -0.37 -20.53
N LEU A 27 13.93 -0.36 -19.33
CA LEU A 27 14.97 -1.32 -18.98
C LEU A 27 14.39 -2.73 -18.80
N GLU A 28 13.23 -2.86 -18.16
CA GLU A 28 12.49 -4.13 -18.05
C GLU A 28 12.10 -4.66 -19.44
N GLY A 29 11.63 -3.80 -20.32
CA GLY A 29 11.34 -4.12 -21.72
C GLY A 29 12.58 -4.55 -22.51
N ALA A 30 13.74 -3.94 -22.23
CA ALA A 30 15.03 -4.30 -22.81
C ALA A 30 15.48 -5.70 -22.37
N ALA A 31 15.24 -6.07 -21.11
CA ALA A 31 15.50 -7.42 -20.62
C ALA A 31 14.59 -8.46 -21.30
N GLY A 32 13.31 -8.12 -21.51
CA GLY A 32 12.37 -8.95 -22.30
C GLY A 32 12.81 -9.13 -23.75
N LEU A 33 13.29 -8.06 -24.42
CA LEU A 33 13.83 -8.11 -25.77
C LEU A 33 15.11 -8.96 -25.85
N CYS A 34 16.01 -8.82 -24.88
CA CYS A 34 17.22 -9.63 -24.78
C CYS A 34 16.89 -11.12 -24.65
N LEU A 35 15.90 -11.47 -23.83
CA LEU A 35 15.42 -12.83 -23.64
C LEU A 35 14.81 -13.38 -24.94
N SER A 36 13.95 -12.61 -25.62
CA SER A 36 13.32 -13.04 -26.87
C SER A 36 14.30 -13.28 -28.00
N LYS A 37 15.43 -12.55 -28.01
CA LYS A 37 16.54 -12.72 -28.97
C LYS A 37 17.60 -13.72 -28.47
N THR A 38 17.41 -14.34 -27.32
CA THR A 38 18.35 -15.30 -26.70
C THR A 38 19.76 -14.76 -26.49
N HIS A 39 19.90 -13.45 -26.23
CA HIS A 39 21.20 -12.83 -25.95
C HIS A 39 21.63 -13.09 -24.50
N PHE A 40 22.94 -13.02 -24.21
CA PHE A 40 23.51 -13.31 -22.89
C PHE A 40 23.33 -12.16 -21.91
N ASN A 41 23.53 -10.93 -22.37
CA ASN A 41 23.46 -9.73 -21.55
C ASN A 41 22.51 -8.71 -22.17
N VAL A 42 21.89 -7.92 -21.31
CA VAL A 42 21.16 -6.71 -21.72
C VAL A 42 22.22 -5.64 -22.01
N GLU A 43 22.35 -5.23 -23.27
CA GLU A 43 23.28 -4.20 -23.71
C GLU A 43 22.57 -2.85 -23.85
N ILE A 44 23.33 -1.74 -23.99
CA ILE A 44 22.79 -0.37 -24.12
C ILE A 44 21.84 -0.26 -25.32
N GLU A 45 22.12 -0.95 -26.40
CA GLU A 45 21.30 -0.96 -27.62
C GLU A 45 19.90 -1.51 -27.37
N HIS A 46 19.73 -2.55 -26.53
CA HIS A 46 18.42 -3.05 -26.14
C HIS A 46 17.62 -1.95 -25.42
N TRP A 47 18.27 -1.23 -24.49
CA TRP A 47 17.63 -0.19 -23.71
C TRP A 47 17.27 1.03 -24.55
N LEU A 48 18.19 1.52 -25.36
CA LEU A 48 17.94 2.63 -26.29
C LEU A 48 16.79 2.31 -27.26
N LEU A 49 16.73 1.08 -27.79
CA LEU A 49 15.66 0.67 -28.68
C LEU A 49 14.29 0.74 -27.98
N LYS A 50 14.21 0.29 -26.72
CA LYS A 50 12.97 0.37 -25.92
C LYS A 50 12.60 1.79 -25.52
N LEU A 51 13.57 2.65 -25.27
CA LEU A 51 13.33 4.07 -25.05
C LEU A 51 12.80 4.77 -26.30
N LEU A 52 13.27 4.39 -27.50
CA LEU A 52 12.76 4.89 -28.77
C LEU A 52 11.33 4.46 -29.08
N GLU A 53 10.89 3.30 -28.61
CA GLU A 53 9.51 2.82 -28.77
C GLU A 53 8.52 3.61 -27.90
N THR A 54 8.99 4.29 -26.84
CA THR A 54 8.16 5.05 -25.91
C THR A 54 7.96 6.48 -26.44
N GLN A 55 6.72 6.94 -26.49
CA GLN A 55 6.37 8.29 -26.95
C GLN A 55 6.61 9.32 -25.84
N ASP A 56 6.80 10.57 -26.25
CA ASP A 56 6.91 11.73 -25.36
C ASP A 56 8.09 11.65 -24.36
N THR A 57 9.19 11.05 -24.75
CA THR A 57 10.43 10.98 -23.96
C THR A 57 11.34 12.16 -24.21
N ASP A 58 12.26 12.44 -23.27
CA ASP A 58 13.31 13.44 -23.47
C ASP A 58 14.16 13.09 -24.70
N ILE A 59 14.43 11.79 -24.92
CA ILE A 59 15.18 11.32 -26.10
C ILE A 59 14.47 11.70 -27.39
N GLU A 60 13.16 11.58 -27.48
CA GLU A 60 12.39 11.95 -28.67
C GLU A 60 12.53 13.44 -28.99
N LEU A 61 12.47 14.30 -27.97
CA LEU A 61 12.70 15.75 -28.14
C LEU A 61 14.13 16.05 -28.59
N ILE A 62 15.13 15.39 -28.00
CA ILE A 62 16.54 15.55 -28.35
C ILE A 62 16.78 15.13 -29.81
N LEU A 63 16.20 14.00 -30.23
CA LEU A 63 16.35 13.52 -31.61
C LEU A 63 15.72 14.47 -32.61
N ASN A 64 14.50 14.97 -32.32
CA ASN A 64 13.82 15.92 -33.18
C ASN A 64 14.60 17.22 -33.30
N GLN A 65 15.14 17.77 -32.22
CA GLN A 65 15.91 19.01 -32.22
C GLN A 65 17.24 18.91 -33.00
N ASN A 66 17.85 17.70 -33.00
CA ASN A 66 19.09 17.45 -33.74
C ASN A 66 18.86 16.86 -35.14
N GLU A 67 17.62 16.87 -35.65
CA GLU A 67 17.23 16.39 -36.99
C GLU A 67 17.69 14.92 -37.24
N ILE A 68 17.53 14.05 -36.23
CA ILE A 68 17.91 12.65 -36.31
C ILE A 68 16.72 11.80 -36.73
N ASP A 69 16.89 10.99 -37.77
CA ASP A 69 15.90 10.03 -38.22
C ASP A 69 15.76 8.86 -37.22
N LYS A 70 14.69 8.87 -36.42
CA LYS A 70 14.32 7.82 -35.46
C LYS A 70 14.24 6.43 -36.13
N GLY A 71 13.73 6.37 -37.37
CA GLY A 71 13.61 5.10 -38.10
C GLY A 71 14.97 4.53 -38.54
N LYS A 72 15.92 5.40 -38.90
CA LYS A 72 17.28 4.99 -39.24
C LYS A 72 18.04 4.55 -37.98
N LEU A 73 17.94 5.32 -36.89
CA LEU A 73 18.54 4.98 -35.62
C LEU A 73 18.06 3.61 -35.11
N ALA A 74 16.75 3.35 -35.15
CA ALA A 74 16.19 2.06 -34.72
C ALA A 74 16.66 0.89 -35.60
N ARG A 75 16.84 1.10 -36.92
CA ARG A 75 17.40 0.09 -37.82
C ARG A 75 18.87 -0.21 -37.50
N ASP A 76 19.67 0.82 -37.27
CA ASP A 76 21.09 0.67 -36.94
C ASP A 76 21.26 -0.09 -35.60
N LEU A 77 20.48 0.28 -34.55
CA LEU A 77 20.49 -0.42 -33.26
C LEU A 77 20.06 -1.89 -33.41
N ASN A 78 19.05 -2.20 -34.21
CA ASN A 78 18.65 -3.57 -34.49
C ASN A 78 19.73 -4.35 -35.26
N ALA A 79 20.43 -3.71 -36.18
CA ALA A 79 21.55 -4.33 -36.88
C ALA A 79 22.71 -4.66 -35.91
N SER A 80 23.03 -3.75 -34.99
CA SER A 80 24.02 -3.98 -33.93
C SER A 80 23.60 -5.14 -33.02
N LEU A 81 22.32 -5.20 -32.60
CA LEU A 81 21.79 -6.31 -31.80
C LEU A 81 21.88 -7.67 -32.51
N ASN A 82 21.68 -7.72 -33.82
CA ASN A 82 21.77 -8.96 -34.58
C ASN A 82 23.22 -9.50 -34.73
N MET A 83 24.20 -8.71 -34.40
CA MET A 83 25.61 -9.12 -34.35
C MET A 83 26.01 -9.76 -33.01
N LEU A 84 25.13 -9.66 -31.98
CA LEU A 84 25.40 -10.22 -30.66
C LEU A 84 25.28 -11.75 -30.67
N LYS A 85 26.02 -12.39 -29.76
CA LYS A 85 25.94 -13.86 -29.58
C LYS A 85 24.58 -14.27 -29.06
N THR A 86 23.99 -15.27 -29.71
CA THR A 86 22.68 -15.87 -29.34
C THR A 86 22.86 -17.26 -28.72
N GLY A 87 21.79 -17.82 -28.13
CA GLY A 87 21.79 -19.17 -27.57
C GLY A 87 21.80 -19.20 -26.02
N ASN A 88 21.49 -18.09 -25.35
CA ASN A 88 21.34 -18.08 -23.89
C ASN A 88 20.01 -18.69 -23.46
N GLY A 89 20.05 -19.77 -22.68
CA GLY A 89 18.89 -20.39 -22.04
C GLY A 89 18.66 -19.99 -20.59
N ARG A 90 19.38 -18.98 -20.07
CA ARG A 90 19.26 -18.47 -18.68
C ARG A 90 18.72 -17.05 -18.67
N ALA A 91 18.29 -16.58 -17.50
CA ALA A 91 17.91 -15.17 -17.34
C ALA A 91 19.09 -14.26 -17.72
N PRO A 92 18.89 -13.24 -18.61
CA PRO A 92 19.94 -12.34 -19.05
C PRO A 92 20.43 -11.47 -17.87
N GLN A 93 21.73 -11.16 -17.84
CA GLN A 93 22.31 -10.24 -16.88
C GLN A 93 22.43 -8.84 -17.49
N LEU A 94 22.50 -7.81 -16.66
CA LEU A 94 22.84 -6.47 -17.15
C LEU A 94 24.32 -6.42 -17.52
N SER A 95 24.65 -5.82 -18.67
CA SER A 95 26.05 -5.62 -19.07
C SER A 95 26.73 -4.63 -18.11
N PRO A 96 28.07 -4.73 -17.96
CA PRO A 96 28.84 -3.74 -17.22
C PRO A 96 28.61 -2.31 -17.72
N ASP A 97 28.39 -2.15 -19.01
CA ASP A 97 28.17 -0.85 -19.65
C ASP A 97 26.86 -0.20 -19.22
N ILE A 98 25.78 -0.98 -19.03
CA ILE A 98 24.52 -0.46 -18.47
C ILE A 98 24.74 0.01 -17.02
N SER A 99 25.49 -0.74 -16.23
CA SER A 99 25.79 -0.38 -14.85
C SER A 99 26.58 0.92 -14.77
N GLU A 100 27.55 1.08 -15.66
CA GLU A 100 28.35 2.30 -15.76
C GLU A 100 27.52 3.47 -16.29
N LEU A 101 26.70 3.24 -17.31
CA LEU A 101 25.78 4.25 -17.84
C LEU A 101 24.84 4.82 -16.77
N ILE A 102 24.24 3.94 -15.94
CA ILE A 102 23.36 4.39 -14.86
C ILE A 102 24.13 5.21 -13.82
N ARG A 103 25.38 4.83 -13.50
CA ARG A 103 26.23 5.54 -12.56
C ARG A 103 26.59 6.94 -13.09
N GLN A 104 27.03 7.04 -14.34
CA GLN A 104 27.37 8.32 -14.96
C GLN A 104 26.13 9.21 -15.13
N ALA A 105 25.00 8.63 -15.53
CA ALA A 105 23.73 9.36 -15.63
C ALA A 105 23.25 9.86 -14.27
N TRP A 106 23.50 9.11 -13.19
CA TRP A 106 23.16 9.56 -11.84
C TRP A 106 24.07 10.71 -11.38
N LEU A 107 25.37 10.63 -11.65
CA LEU A 107 26.29 11.72 -11.37
C LEU A 107 25.87 13.00 -12.10
N LEU A 108 25.63 12.92 -13.40
CA LEU A 108 25.15 14.04 -14.20
C LEU A 108 23.81 14.59 -13.66
N ALA A 109 22.83 13.72 -13.41
CA ALA A 109 21.52 14.13 -12.93
C ALA A 109 21.56 14.80 -11.56
N SER A 110 22.37 14.25 -10.63
CA SER A 110 22.43 14.74 -9.25
C SER A 110 23.30 15.96 -9.07
N VAL A 111 24.45 16.03 -9.75
CA VAL A 111 25.44 17.10 -9.58
C VAL A 111 25.11 18.32 -10.46
N ASP A 112 24.86 18.09 -11.76
CA ASP A 112 24.70 19.19 -12.72
C ASP A 112 23.26 19.68 -12.79
N PHE A 113 22.28 18.80 -12.57
CA PHE A 113 20.85 19.14 -12.71
C PHE A 113 20.07 19.09 -11.38
N ASN A 114 20.69 18.73 -10.26
CA ASN A 114 20.04 18.58 -8.95
C ASN A 114 18.74 17.74 -9.01
N ALA A 115 18.71 16.74 -9.88
CA ALA A 115 17.56 15.89 -10.13
C ALA A 115 17.53 14.71 -9.16
N SER A 116 16.35 14.39 -8.64
CA SER A 116 16.15 13.25 -7.72
C SER A 116 16.05 11.89 -8.43
N ARG A 117 15.88 11.89 -9.76
CA ARG A 117 15.75 10.70 -10.60
C ARG A 117 16.43 10.88 -11.95
N ILE A 118 16.90 9.75 -12.49
CA ILE A 118 17.51 9.70 -13.82
C ILE A 118 16.39 9.65 -14.87
N ARG A 119 16.40 10.57 -15.82
CA ARG A 119 15.49 10.65 -16.96
C ARG A 119 16.18 10.10 -18.22
N SER A 120 15.39 9.89 -19.28
CA SER A 120 15.97 9.39 -20.55
C SER A 120 16.96 10.38 -21.18
N GLY A 121 16.76 11.69 -21.00
CA GLY A 121 17.70 12.73 -21.42
C GLY A 121 19.04 12.66 -20.68
N HIS A 122 19.03 12.39 -19.37
CA HIS A 122 20.26 12.19 -18.61
C HIS A 122 21.04 10.94 -19.07
N LEU A 123 20.31 9.84 -19.39
CA LEU A 123 20.93 8.63 -19.91
C LEU A 123 21.64 8.87 -21.24
N LEU A 124 20.98 9.57 -22.17
CA LEU A 124 21.56 9.87 -23.49
C LEU A 124 22.78 10.82 -23.36
N ALA A 125 22.66 11.85 -22.52
CA ALA A 125 23.76 12.78 -22.27
C ALA A 125 24.96 12.06 -21.63
N ALA A 126 24.76 11.22 -20.65
CA ALA A 126 25.82 10.44 -20.01
C ALA A 126 26.48 9.45 -21.00
N ALA A 127 25.67 8.76 -21.82
CA ALA A 127 26.17 7.86 -22.86
C ALA A 127 27.08 8.55 -23.90
N LEU A 128 26.83 9.84 -24.15
CA LEU A 128 27.61 10.65 -25.11
C LEU A 128 28.79 11.42 -24.47
N SER A 129 28.76 11.63 -23.13
CA SER A 129 29.80 12.37 -22.39
C SER A 129 30.96 11.50 -21.97
N ASP A 130 30.70 10.26 -21.57
CA ASP A 130 31.71 9.30 -21.20
C ASP A 130 32.44 8.80 -22.46
N ARG A 131 33.78 8.77 -22.44
CA ARG A 131 34.58 8.47 -23.61
C ARG A 131 34.37 7.05 -24.14
N ASP A 132 34.28 6.08 -23.23
CA ASP A 132 34.19 4.65 -23.59
C ASP A 132 32.76 4.31 -24.04
N LEU A 133 31.74 4.82 -23.31
CA LEU A 133 30.34 4.64 -23.67
C LEU A 133 30.02 5.34 -25.00
N ALA A 134 30.53 6.57 -25.21
CA ALA A 134 30.32 7.32 -26.45
C ALA A 134 30.90 6.61 -27.66
N SER A 135 32.07 5.99 -27.52
CA SER A 135 32.68 5.21 -28.60
C SER A 135 31.78 4.04 -29.03
N ARG A 136 31.24 3.30 -28.07
CA ARG A 136 30.32 2.17 -28.33
C ARG A 136 28.98 2.62 -28.92
N VAL A 137 28.35 3.61 -28.30
CA VAL A 137 27.04 4.11 -28.75
C VAL A 137 27.11 4.74 -30.15
N LYS A 138 28.19 5.46 -30.46
CA LYS A 138 28.45 5.99 -31.81
C LYS A 138 28.80 4.92 -32.84
N SER A 139 29.43 3.82 -32.43
CA SER A 139 29.70 2.69 -33.32
C SER A 139 28.39 1.91 -33.66
N SER A 140 27.40 1.90 -32.78
CA SER A 140 26.10 1.27 -33.01
C SER A 140 25.24 2.07 -34.00
N SER A 141 25.38 3.41 -34.08
CA SER A 141 24.74 4.25 -35.12
C SER A 141 25.46 5.55 -35.33
N SER A 142 25.74 5.87 -36.62
CA SER A 142 26.32 7.14 -37.01
C SER A 142 25.43 8.36 -36.74
N GLU A 143 24.14 8.15 -36.59
CA GLU A 143 23.17 9.22 -36.30
C GLU A 143 23.44 9.84 -34.92
N LEU A 144 23.80 9.03 -33.92
CA LEU A 144 24.13 9.52 -32.57
C LEU A 144 25.44 10.35 -32.54
N GLY A 145 26.29 10.21 -33.54
CA GLY A 145 27.48 11.04 -33.73
C GLY A 145 27.19 12.50 -34.11
N LYS A 146 25.99 12.81 -34.59
CA LYS A 146 25.57 14.18 -34.94
C LYS A 146 25.31 15.05 -33.72
N ILE A 147 25.04 14.44 -32.56
CA ILE A 147 24.73 15.16 -31.33
C ILE A 147 26.03 15.71 -30.73
N LYS A 148 26.09 17.02 -30.56
CA LYS A 148 27.19 17.71 -29.86
C LYS A 148 26.90 17.68 -28.37
N THR A 149 27.66 16.96 -27.60
CA THR A 149 27.45 16.69 -26.15
C THR A 149 27.38 17.96 -25.33
N ASP A 150 28.28 18.93 -25.55
CA ASP A 150 28.32 20.20 -24.80
C ASP A 150 27.06 21.02 -25.02
N LYS A 151 26.57 21.06 -26.27
CA LYS A 151 25.32 21.74 -26.62
C LYS A 151 24.11 21.04 -26.01
N LEU A 152 24.09 19.71 -26.05
CA LEU A 152 23.03 18.91 -25.46
C LEU A 152 22.90 19.20 -23.97
N ILE A 153 24.00 19.14 -23.20
CA ILE A 153 23.98 19.37 -21.75
C ILE A 153 23.45 20.77 -21.41
N ALA A 154 23.85 21.80 -22.20
CA ALA A 154 23.37 23.17 -21.99
C ALA A 154 21.87 23.34 -22.26
N GLU A 155 21.28 22.58 -23.19
CA GLU A 155 19.89 22.68 -23.62
C GLU A 155 18.94 21.76 -22.84
N LEU A 156 19.46 20.74 -22.15
CA LEU A 156 18.65 19.80 -21.35
C LEU A 156 17.65 20.46 -20.39
N PRO A 157 17.97 21.55 -19.65
CA PRO A 157 17.01 22.18 -18.74
C PRO A 157 15.77 22.71 -19.44
N MET A 158 15.90 23.23 -20.66
CA MET A 158 14.76 23.69 -21.46
C MET A 158 13.93 22.54 -22.00
N LEU A 159 14.59 21.50 -22.54
CA LEU A 159 13.93 20.31 -23.05
C LEU A 159 13.14 19.56 -21.95
N PHE A 160 13.66 19.55 -20.73
CA PHE A 160 12.97 18.95 -19.58
C PHE A 160 11.66 19.65 -19.20
N GLN A 161 11.49 20.94 -19.53
CA GLN A 161 10.24 21.65 -19.28
C GLN A 161 9.14 21.27 -20.29
N GLU A 162 9.51 20.91 -21.51
CA GLU A 162 8.58 20.55 -22.58
C GLU A 162 8.21 19.06 -22.57
N SER A 163 8.97 18.24 -21.90
CA SER A 163 8.83 16.77 -21.89
C SER A 163 7.79 16.28 -20.89
N LYS A 164 7.02 15.27 -21.28
CA LYS A 164 6.07 14.55 -20.39
C LYS A 164 6.75 13.68 -19.34
N GLU A 165 8.06 13.46 -19.42
CA GLU A 165 8.82 12.84 -18.32
C GLU A 165 8.87 13.75 -17.08
N ASN A 166 8.41 14.99 -17.18
CA ASN A 166 8.30 15.89 -16.05
C ASN A 166 7.16 15.44 -15.12
N PRO A 167 7.38 15.27 -13.79
CA PRO A 167 6.35 14.81 -12.85
C PRO A 167 5.08 15.69 -12.82
N GLY A 168 5.11 16.88 -13.48
CA GLY A 168 3.99 17.81 -13.56
C GLY A 168 2.99 17.56 -14.71
N VAL A 169 3.31 16.75 -15.72
CA VAL A 169 2.50 16.57 -16.94
C VAL A 169 1.72 15.24 -16.96
N MET A 170 2.07 14.28 -16.10
CA MET A 170 1.40 12.96 -16.01
C MET A 170 0.06 12.95 -15.26
N ALA A 171 -0.56 14.11 -15.00
CA ALA A 171 -1.82 14.22 -14.26
C ALA A 171 -3.07 14.37 -15.17
N SER A 172 -3.04 13.88 -16.41
CA SER A 172 -4.19 13.90 -17.32
C SER A 172 -4.34 12.59 -18.09
N GLY A 173 -4.35 11.48 -17.39
CA GLY A 173 -4.64 10.16 -17.91
C GLY A 173 -5.15 9.30 -16.78
N ASN A 174 -6.41 8.99 -16.86
CA ASN A 174 -7.22 8.19 -15.96
C ASN A 174 -6.59 6.82 -15.70
N ASP A 175 -6.01 6.59 -14.51
CA ASP A 175 -5.92 5.27 -13.90
C ASP A 175 -5.67 5.42 -12.40
N GLY A 176 -6.65 4.93 -11.62
CA GLY A 176 -6.63 4.93 -10.18
C GLY A 176 -5.61 3.94 -9.62
N SER A 177 -4.63 4.44 -8.91
CA SER A 177 -3.95 3.70 -7.86
C SER A 177 -3.43 4.67 -6.81
N SER A 178 -3.76 4.38 -5.60
CA SER A 178 -3.46 5.06 -4.35
C SER A 178 -1.99 5.47 -4.25
N SER A 179 -1.74 6.75 -4.19
CA SER A 179 -0.45 7.30 -3.85
C SER A 179 -0.41 7.69 -2.38
N SER A 180 0.40 7.01 -1.62
CA SER A 180 1.06 7.57 -0.45
C SER A 180 1.66 8.94 -0.82
N GLY A 181 1.44 9.96 0.03
CA GLY A 181 1.76 11.35 -0.22
C GLY A 181 3.17 11.60 -0.72
N GLY A 182 3.28 12.22 -1.88
CA GLY A 182 4.53 12.73 -2.41
C GLY A 182 4.81 14.16 -1.92
N PRO A 183 6.08 14.64 -1.96
CA PRO A 183 6.50 15.93 -1.41
C PRO A 183 5.74 17.10 -2.03
N GLY A 184 5.36 18.04 -1.17
CA GLY A 184 4.63 19.26 -1.57
C GLY A 184 5.34 20.03 -2.67
N LYS A 185 4.58 20.46 -3.67
CA LYS A 185 5.08 21.34 -4.74
C LYS A 185 5.62 22.61 -4.10
N VAL A 186 6.94 22.82 -4.21
CA VAL A 186 7.54 24.09 -3.82
C VAL A 186 7.05 25.17 -4.79
N ASN A 187 6.22 26.08 -4.32
CA ASN A 187 5.90 27.29 -5.06
C ASN A 187 7.15 28.19 -5.05
N PRO A 188 7.75 28.52 -6.22
CA PRO A 188 8.97 29.33 -6.27
C PRO A 188 8.82 30.73 -5.62
N ASN A 189 7.58 31.16 -5.35
CA ASN A 189 7.22 32.42 -4.70
C ASN A 189 6.78 32.26 -3.23
N SER A 190 6.95 31.08 -2.63
CA SER A 190 6.58 30.85 -1.24
C SER A 190 7.59 31.54 -0.32
N LYS A 191 7.07 32.22 0.70
CA LYS A 191 7.91 32.83 1.77
C LYS A 191 8.52 31.77 2.70
N THR A 192 8.20 30.49 2.52
CA THR A 192 8.57 29.35 3.40
C THR A 192 8.92 28.09 2.57
N PRO A 193 9.99 28.13 1.74
CA PRO A 193 10.30 27.04 0.81
C PRO A 193 10.70 25.73 1.52
N ASN A 194 11.48 25.79 2.61
CA ASN A 194 11.88 24.59 3.36
C ASN A 194 10.70 23.98 4.11
N LEU A 195 9.82 24.80 4.67
CA LEU A 195 8.62 24.33 5.32
C LEU A 195 7.69 23.58 4.34
N ASP A 196 7.51 24.11 3.13
CA ASP A 196 6.69 23.46 2.11
C ASP A 196 7.33 22.19 1.54
N GLN A 197 8.67 22.11 1.55
CA GLN A 197 9.41 20.95 1.07
C GLN A 197 9.38 19.79 2.09
N PHE A 198 9.53 20.08 3.40
CA PHE A 198 9.71 19.06 4.44
C PHE A 198 8.47 18.86 5.31
N THR A 199 7.36 19.56 5.03
CA THR A 199 6.12 19.40 5.79
C THR A 199 4.90 19.28 4.90
N GLN A 200 3.89 18.55 5.38
CA GLN A 200 2.58 18.44 4.76
C GLN A 200 1.54 19.27 5.54
N ASN A 201 0.79 20.13 4.87
CA ASN A 201 -0.21 20.99 5.51
C ASN A 201 -1.53 20.25 5.73
N LEU A 202 -1.74 19.70 6.93
CA LEU A 202 -2.94 18.93 7.28
C LEU A 202 -4.21 19.79 7.28
N THR A 203 -4.12 21.08 7.68
CA THR A 203 -5.28 21.97 7.64
C THR A 203 -5.73 22.27 6.21
N GLU A 204 -4.82 22.33 5.26
CA GLU A 204 -5.18 22.50 3.85
C GLU A 204 -5.79 21.23 3.24
N ILE A 205 -5.25 20.08 3.58
CA ILE A 205 -5.80 18.77 3.18
C ILE A 205 -7.21 18.59 3.74
N ALA A 206 -7.42 19.01 5.00
CA ALA A 206 -8.74 19.01 5.62
C ALA A 206 -9.74 19.93 4.90
N ARG A 207 -9.32 21.14 4.46
CA ARG A 207 -10.15 22.05 3.65
C ARG A 207 -10.54 21.45 2.31
N GLN A 208 -9.64 20.69 1.71
CA GLN A 208 -9.89 19.98 0.44
C GLN A 208 -10.79 18.76 0.60
N GLY A 209 -11.20 18.41 1.83
CA GLY A 209 -12.04 17.25 2.11
C GLY A 209 -11.34 15.89 1.86
N LYS A 210 -10.01 15.87 1.94
CA LYS A 210 -9.18 14.66 1.71
C LYS A 210 -8.85 13.90 2.99
N ILE A 211 -9.23 14.42 4.14
CA ILE A 211 -9.11 13.71 5.43
C ILE A 211 -10.44 13.03 5.72
N ASP A 212 -10.36 11.75 6.05
CA ASP A 212 -11.52 10.96 6.43
C ASP A 212 -12.15 11.45 7.75
N PRO A 213 -13.46 11.28 7.95
CA PRO A 213 -14.11 11.61 9.20
C PRO A 213 -13.53 10.81 10.36
N VAL A 214 -13.04 11.50 11.38
CA VAL A 214 -12.49 10.87 12.59
C VAL A 214 -13.59 10.74 13.63
N LEU A 215 -13.98 9.53 13.96
CA LEU A 215 -14.97 9.19 14.98
C LEU A 215 -14.31 8.52 16.18
N GLY A 216 -14.90 8.65 17.36
CA GLY A 216 -14.51 7.92 18.57
C GLY A 216 -13.21 8.40 19.25
N ARG A 217 -12.60 9.51 18.80
CA ARG A 217 -11.39 10.13 19.40
C ARG A 217 -11.64 11.53 19.95
N ASP A 218 -12.88 11.89 20.19
CA ASP A 218 -13.27 13.21 20.69
C ASP A 218 -12.62 13.57 22.04
N PRO A 219 -12.50 12.67 23.03
CA PRO A 219 -11.83 12.98 24.29
C PRO A 219 -10.37 13.36 24.11
N GLU A 220 -9.63 12.60 23.30
CA GLU A 220 -8.21 12.83 23.04
C GLU A 220 -8.00 14.14 22.25
N ILE A 221 -8.86 14.41 21.24
CA ILE A 221 -8.82 15.67 20.49
C ILE A 221 -9.09 16.87 21.40
N ARG A 222 -10.06 16.78 22.32
CA ARG A 222 -10.30 17.84 23.33
C ARG A 222 -9.10 18.05 24.22
N GLN A 223 -8.45 16.99 24.68
CA GLN A 223 -7.22 17.09 25.48
C GLN A 223 -6.09 17.77 24.70
N VAL A 224 -5.92 17.46 23.39
CA VAL A 224 -4.95 18.17 22.53
C VAL A 224 -5.25 19.66 22.50
N ILE A 225 -6.52 20.06 22.29
CA ILE A 225 -6.95 21.46 22.26
C ILE A 225 -6.69 22.14 23.62
N ASP A 226 -7.06 21.49 24.72
CA ASP A 226 -6.84 22.01 26.08
C ASP A 226 -5.36 22.26 26.37
N ILE A 227 -4.50 21.32 26.03
CA ILE A 227 -3.05 21.44 26.27
C ILE A 227 -2.46 22.55 25.39
N LEU A 228 -2.81 22.64 24.11
CA LEU A 228 -2.32 23.68 23.21
C LEU A 228 -2.74 25.10 23.61
N THR A 229 -3.80 25.27 24.39
CA THR A 229 -4.27 26.58 24.91
C THR A 229 -3.58 27.02 26.18
N ARG A 230 -2.86 26.12 26.88
CA ARG A 230 -2.16 26.42 28.13
C ARG A 230 -1.01 27.38 27.92
N ARG A 231 -0.62 28.08 29.00
CA ARG A 231 0.54 28.97 29.02
C ARG A 231 1.86 28.22 29.17
N ARG A 232 1.85 27.06 29.84
CA ARG A 232 3.02 26.20 30.10
C ARG A 232 2.63 24.75 29.81
N GLN A 233 3.59 23.90 29.48
CA GLN A 233 3.35 22.50 29.08
C GLN A 233 2.26 22.43 27.98
N ASN A 234 2.46 23.22 26.96
CA ASN A 234 1.50 23.44 25.88
C ASN A 234 1.80 22.59 24.63
N ASN A 235 2.65 21.58 24.73
CA ASN A 235 2.92 20.63 23.67
C ASN A 235 2.34 19.26 24.07
N PRO A 236 1.27 18.79 23.46
CA PRO A 236 0.77 17.43 23.68
C PRO A 236 1.70 16.39 23.05
N ILE A 237 1.88 15.27 23.75
CA ILE A 237 2.50 14.07 23.21
C ILE A 237 1.51 12.91 23.32
N LEU A 238 1.16 12.35 22.16
CA LEU A 238 0.27 11.19 22.02
C LEU A 238 1.11 9.92 22.18
N ALA A 239 0.91 9.17 23.25
CA ALA A 239 1.56 7.88 23.44
C ALA A 239 0.55 6.74 23.41
N GLY A 240 0.87 5.70 22.65
CA GLY A 240 0.03 4.51 22.46
C GLY A 240 0.69 3.54 21.50
N GLU A 241 0.20 2.31 21.48
CA GLU A 241 0.70 1.27 20.59
C GLU A 241 0.55 1.64 19.10
N ALA A 242 1.29 0.93 18.22
CA ALA A 242 1.13 1.10 16.79
C ALA A 242 -0.29 0.68 16.36
N GLY A 243 -0.92 1.47 15.47
CA GLY A 243 -2.25 1.15 14.94
C GLY A 243 -3.44 1.58 15.80
N VAL A 244 -3.24 2.19 17.00
CA VAL A 244 -4.36 2.69 17.82
C VAL A 244 -4.99 3.98 17.29
N GLY A 245 -4.42 4.61 16.25
CA GLY A 245 -4.99 5.82 15.64
C GLY A 245 -4.47 7.14 16.23
N LYS A 246 -3.20 7.23 16.61
CA LYS A 246 -2.55 8.49 17.06
C LYS A 246 -2.62 9.58 16.00
N THR A 247 -2.31 9.24 14.76
CA THR A 247 -2.37 10.15 13.61
C THR A 247 -3.81 10.64 13.36
N ALA A 248 -4.80 9.75 13.50
CA ALA A 248 -6.22 10.11 13.38
C ALA A 248 -6.65 11.18 14.40
N VAL A 249 -6.10 11.18 15.63
CA VAL A 249 -6.37 12.24 16.61
C VAL A 249 -5.92 13.60 16.07
N VAL A 250 -4.76 13.65 15.43
CA VAL A 250 -4.19 14.87 14.85
C VAL A 250 -4.97 15.33 13.61
N GLU A 251 -5.39 14.40 12.77
CA GLU A 251 -6.27 14.64 11.63
C GLU A 251 -7.64 15.17 12.09
N GLY A 252 -8.21 14.56 13.12
CA GLY A 252 -9.45 15.04 13.75
C GLY A 252 -9.31 16.45 14.32
N PHE A 253 -8.14 16.79 14.88
CA PHE A 253 -7.84 18.16 15.32
C PHE A 253 -7.78 19.13 14.12
N ALA A 254 -7.15 18.73 12.99
CA ALA A 254 -7.14 19.52 11.75
C ALA A 254 -8.56 19.78 11.22
N LEU A 255 -9.42 18.75 11.23
CA LEU A 255 -10.83 18.89 10.83
C LEU A 255 -11.60 19.89 11.74
N ARG A 256 -11.36 19.87 13.06
CA ARG A 256 -11.99 20.85 13.97
C ARG A 256 -11.48 22.27 13.76
N ILE A 257 -10.18 22.47 13.45
CA ILE A 257 -9.65 23.78 13.10
C ILE A 257 -10.39 24.33 11.86
N VAL A 258 -10.55 23.52 10.83
CA VAL A 258 -11.20 23.93 9.56
C VAL A 258 -12.69 24.23 9.76
N LYS A 259 -13.39 23.45 10.61
CA LYS A 259 -14.79 23.68 10.97
C LYS A 259 -14.98 24.89 11.92
N GLY A 260 -13.89 25.42 12.49
CA GLY A 260 -13.95 26.50 13.47
C GLY A 260 -14.37 26.04 14.88
N ASP A 261 -14.44 24.74 15.13
CA ASP A 261 -14.79 24.12 16.43
C ASP A 261 -13.57 24.02 17.37
N VAL A 262 -12.89 25.15 17.51
CA VAL A 262 -11.72 25.34 18.36
C VAL A 262 -11.74 26.75 18.97
N PRO A 263 -11.07 26.98 20.12
CA PRO A 263 -10.93 28.31 20.70
C PRO A 263 -10.30 29.31 19.71
N ASP A 264 -10.63 30.61 19.86
CA ASP A 264 -10.20 31.67 18.93
C ASP A 264 -8.69 31.70 18.66
N LYS A 265 -7.88 31.34 19.66
CA LYS A 265 -6.42 31.25 19.55
C LYS A 265 -5.93 30.19 18.57
N LEU A 266 -6.77 29.22 18.21
CA LEU A 266 -6.45 28.09 17.34
C LEU A 266 -7.17 28.14 15.97
N LYS A 267 -8.11 29.08 15.76
CA LYS A 267 -8.90 29.19 14.51
C LYS A 267 -8.06 29.47 13.26
N ASN A 268 -6.99 30.27 13.42
CA ASN A 268 -6.13 30.69 12.30
C ASN A 268 -4.77 29.99 12.31
N VAL A 269 -4.70 28.78 12.87
CA VAL A 269 -3.47 28.00 12.96
C VAL A 269 -3.34 27.09 11.74
N SER A 270 -2.12 26.98 11.20
CA SER A 270 -1.76 25.97 10.24
C SER A 270 -1.14 24.76 10.95
N LEU A 271 -1.77 23.61 10.86
CA LEU A 271 -1.22 22.35 11.38
C LEU A 271 -0.44 21.66 10.26
N ARG A 272 0.86 21.43 10.50
CA ARG A 272 1.75 20.84 9.50
C ARG A 272 2.43 19.58 10.05
N SER A 273 2.39 18.50 9.31
CA SER A 273 3.09 17.25 9.65
C SER A 273 4.51 17.32 9.11
N LEU A 274 5.51 17.12 9.98
CA LEU A 274 6.92 17.09 9.63
C LEU A 274 7.29 15.71 9.10
N ASP A 275 7.87 15.65 7.90
CA ASP A 275 8.38 14.42 7.31
C ASP A 275 9.87 14.24 7.66
N ILE A 276 10.14 13.37 8.64
CA ILE A 276 11.50 13.06 9.09
C ILE A 276 12.28 12.31 8.01
N GLY A 277 11.60 11.45 7.25
CA GLY A 277 12.22 10.70 6.16
C GLY A 277 12.76 11.62 5.07
N LEU A 278 12.00 12.66 4.68
CA LEU A 278 12.46 13.67 3.71
C LEU A 278 13.61 14.52 4.26
N LEU A 279 13.59 14.84 5.55
CA LEU A 279 14.70 15.57 6.19
C LEU A 279 16.00 14.77 6.17
N GLN A 280 15.92 13.45 6.35
CA GLN A 280 17.07 12.53 6.37
C GLN A 280 17.49 12.09 4.96
N ALA A 281 16.58 12.06 3.98
CA ALA A 281 16.85 11.63 2.63
C ALA A 281 17.91 12.53 1.97
N GLY A 282 19.02 11.93 1.55
CA GLY A 282 20.14 12.64 0.90
C GLY A 282 21.04 13.43 1.84
N ALA A 283 20.80 13.44 3.16
CA ALA A 283 21.69 14.07 4.13
C ALA A 283 22.92 13.18 4.41
N GLY A 284 23.72 12.93 3.37
CA GLY A 284 24.96 12.11 3.49
C GLY A 284 26.13 12.83 4.18
N VAL A 285 26.04 14.13 4.32
CA VAL A 285 27.06 14.98 5.00
C VAL A 285 26.59 15.30 6.39
N LYS A 286 27.47 15.10 7.38
CA LYS A 286 27.22 15.45 8.78
C LYS A 286 26.82 16.94 8.89
N GLY A 287 25.66 17.22 9.47
CA GLY A 287 25.15 18.57 9.67
C GLY A 287 24.09 19.03 8.64
N GLU A 288 23.88 18.33 7.52
CA GLU A 288 22.87 18.74 6.53
C GLU A 288 21.44 18.56 7.05
N PHE A 289 21.17 17.43 7.70
CA PHE A 289 19.90 17.19 8.39
C PHE A 289 19.59 18.28 9.43
N GLU A 290 20.62 18.64 10.21
CA GLU A 290 20.50 19.68 11.24
C GLU A 290 20.22 21.05 10.63
N ASN A 291 20.87 21.39 9.53
CA ASN A 291 20.65 22.66 8.81
C ASN A 291 19.25 22.72 8.22
N ARG A 292 18.74 21.63 7.64
CA ARG A 292 17.37 21.55 7.13
C ARG A 292 16.35 21.74 8.26
N LEU A 293 16.55 21.06 9.39
CA LEU A 293 15.68 21.19 10.57
C LEU A 293 15.72 22.61 11.15
N LYS A 294 16.91 23.23 11.24
CA LYS A 294 17.05 24.64 11.65
C LYS A 294 16.30 25.58 10.71
N SER A 295 16.39 25.38 9.40
CA SER A 295 15.70 26.18 8.40
C SER A 295 14.18 26.07 8.57
N VAL A 296 13.65 24.85 8.75
CA VAL A 296 12.22 24.62 9.03
C VAL A 296 11.78 25.34 10.30
N ILE A 297 12.54 25.23 11.41
CA ILE A 297 12.23 25.91 12.67
C ILE A 297 12.22 27.44 12.50
N SER A 298 13.21 27.98 11.79
CA SER A 298 13.31 29.43 11.52
C SER A 298 12.13 29.94 10.67
N GLU A 299 11.71 29.19 9.67
CA GLU A 299 10.54 29.53 8.84
C GLU A 299 9.22 29.43 9.63
N VAL A 300 9.09 28.45 10.56
CA VAL A 300 7.93 28.35 11.47
C VAL A 300 7.84 29.60 12.36
N GLN A 301 8.98 30.06 12.89
CA GLN A 301 9.05 31.24 13.76
C GLN A 301 8.78 32.54 13.00
N ALA A 302 9.23 32.64 11.75
CA ALA A 302 9.05 33.82 10.90
C ALA A 302 7.67 33.88 10.23
N SER A 303 6.87 32.82 10.32
CA SER A 303 5.57 32.75 9.66
C SER A 303 4.57 33.76 10.25
N PRO A 304 3.85 34.51 9.39
CA PRO A 304 2.80 35.44 9.83
C PRO A 304 1.57 34.71 10.39
N THR A 305 1.36 33.48 9.98
CA THR A 305 0.29 32.61 10.52
C THR A 305 0.89 31.66 11.56
N PRO A 306 0.27 31.52 12.74
CA PRO A 306 0.77 30.57 13.74
C PRO A 306 0.78 29.15 13.18
N ILE A 307 1.91 28.46 13.33
CA ILE A 307 2.09 27.08 12.86
C ILE A 307 2.22 26.16 14.06
N ILE A 308 1.56 25.00 13.98
CA ILE A 308 1.77 23.88 14.90
C ILE A 308 2.38 22.74 14.07
N LEU A 309 3.54 22.25 14.50
CA LEU A 309 4.18 21.08 13.87
C LEU A 309 3.67 19.79 14.50
N PHE A 310 3.21 18.88 13.70
CA PHE A 310 2.99 17.50 14.08
C PHE A 310 4.25 16.69 13.77
N ILE A 311 4.74 15.96 14.75
CA ILE A 311 5.93 15.11 14.63
C ILE A 311 5.50 13.69 14.98
N ASP A 312 5.34 12.88 13.96
CA ASP A 312 5.12 11.44 14.14
C ASP A 312 6.44 10.74 14.45
N GLU A 313 6.39 9.64 15.18
CA GLU A 313 7.59 8.93 15.65
C GLU A 313 8.65 9.86 16.28
N ALA A 314 8.21 10.78 17.14
CA ALA A 314 9.04 11.85 17.70
C ALA A 314 10.28 11.33 18.47
N HIS A 315 10.28 10.08 18.89
CA HIS A 315 11.43 9.39 19.48
C HIS A 315 12.63 9.33 18.53
N THR A 316 12.38 9.26 17.21
CA THR A 316 13.46 9.22 16.21
C THR A 316 14.29 10.50 16.19
N LEU A 317 13.69 11.64 16.55
CA LEU A 317 14.39 12.93 16.68
C LEU A 317 15.10 13.10 18.02
N ILE A 318 14.66 12.37 19.05
CA ILE A 318 15.07 12.62 20.45
C ILE A 318 15.91 11.47 21.02
N GLY A 319 15.68 10.22 20.59
CA GLY A 319 16.20 9.01 21.24
C GLY A 319 17.38 8.34 20.57
N ALA A 320 17.87 8.79 19.46
CA ALA A 320 18.92 8.09 18.72
C ALA A 320 20.34 8.44 19.22
N GLY A 321 20.59 8.26 20.51
CA GLY A 321 21.91 8.40 21.14
C GLY A 321 22.85 7.20 20.93
N GLY A 322 22.74 6.44 19.83
CA GLY A 322 23.55 5.24 19.56
C GLY A 322 24.46 5.28 18.33
N GLN A 323 24.22 6.17 17.40
CA GLN A 323 25.10 6.39 16.23
C GLN A 323 25.43 7.87 16.10
N ALA A 324 26.68 8.18 15.77
CA ALA A 324 27.19 9.55 15.63
C ALA A 324 26.37 10.32 14.57
N GLY A 325 25.51 11.25 15.00
CA GLY A 325 24.71 12.12 14.13
C GLY A 325 23.27 12.40 14.58
N SER A 326 22.62 11.54 15.36
CA SER A 326 21.21 11.72 15.74
C SER A 326 20.97 12.44 17.09
N GLY A 327 21.98 12.56 17.93
CA GLY A 327 21.90 13.32 19.19
C GLY A 327 21.74 14.84 19.03
N ASP A 328 22.01 15.36 17.85
CA ASP A 328 22.05 16.80 17.59
C ASP A 328 20.66 17.39 17.29
N ALA A 329 19.73 16.60 16.72
CA ALA A 329 18.36 17.08 16.46
C ALA A 329 17.59 17.45 17.73
N ALA A 330 17.69 16.63 18.77
CA ALA A 330 17.09 16.94 20.06
C ALA A 330 17.62 18.25 20.66
N ASN A 331 18.93 18.48 20.52
CA ASN A 331 19.57 19.69 21.01
C ASN A 331 19.13 20.94 20.26
N LEU A 332 18.67 20.83 19.02
CA LEU A 332 18.12 21.94 18.25
C LEU A 332 16.67 22.27 18.63
N LEU A 333 15.86 21.24 18.89
CA LEU A 333 14.45 21.40 19.27
C LEU A 333 14.29 21.89 20.71
N LYS A 334 15.12 21.39 21.67
CA LYS A 334 15.04 21.73 23.09
C LYS A 334 15.02 23.24 23.37
N PRO A 335 15.91 24.08 22.79
CA PRO A 335 15.89 25.52 22.99
C PRO A 335 14.62 26.20 22.47
N ALA A 336 14.16 25.84 21.27
CA ALA A 336 12.96 26.40 20.64
C ALA A 336 11.69 26.04 21.45
N LEU A 337 11.57 24.79 21.88
CA LEU A 337 10.51 24.32 22.77
C LEU A 337 10.60 25.00 24.17
N ALA A 338 11.82 25.20 24.67
CA ALA A 338 12.05 25.84 25.98
C ALA A 338 11.60 27.28 26.00
N ARG A 339 11.83 28.03 24.92
CA ARG A 339 11.40 29.42 24.78
C ARG A 339 9.92 29.58 24.44
N GLY A 340 9.24 28.48 24.05
CA GLY A 340 7.85 28.51 23.61
C GLY A 340 7.68 29.08 22.18
N GLU A 341 8.76 29.15 21.44
CA GLU A 341 8.81 29.64 20.05
C GLU A 341 8.29 28.61 19.05
N LEU A 342 8.28 27.35 19.45
CA LEU A 342 7.78 26.23 18.64
C LEU A 342 6.63 25.53 19.40
N ARG A 343 5.48 25.42 18.75
CA ARG A 343 4.36 24.60 19.22
C ARG A 343 4.35 23.29 18.46
N THR A 344 4.31 22.18 19.18
CA THR A 344 4.36 20.85 18.58
C THR A 344 3.29 19.94 19.17
N VAL A 345 2.79 19.04 18.32
CA VAL A 345 2.07 17.82 18.71
C VAL A 345 2.99 16.67 18.37
N ALA A 346 3.35 15.85 19.32
CA ALA A 346 4.21 14.70 19.10
C ALA A 346 3.41 13.40 19.19
N ALA A 347 3.83 12.35 18.46
CA ALA A 347 3.30 11.00 18.59
C ALA A 347 4.44 9.99 18.74
N THR A 348 4.23 8.97 19.58
CA THR A 348 5.22 7.91 19.84
C THR A 348 4.54 6.68 20.46
N THR A 349 5.27 5.59 20.69
CA THR A 349 4.78 4.46 21.50
C THR A 349 5.04 4.71 23.00
N PHE A 350 4.42 3.91 23.88
CA PHE A 350 4.65 4.04 25.33
C PHE A 350 6.08 3.75 25.74
N ASP A 351 6.68 2.73 25.17
CA ASP A 351 8.04 2.32 25.51
C ASP A 351 9.07 3.35 25.07
N GLU A 352 8.86 3.94 23.89
CA GLU A 352 9.70 5.00 23.36
C GLU A 352 9.50 6.32 24.12
N TYR A 353 8.26 6.61 24.57
CA TYR A 353 8.00 7.75 25.44
C TYR A 353 8.81 7.67 26.72
N LYS A 354 8.80 6.51 27.39
CA LYS A 354 9.57 6.31 28.63
C LYS A 354 11.07 6.52 28.39
N LYS A 355 11.63 5.91 27.34
CA LYS A 355 13.06 5.97 27.03
C LYS A 355 13.56 7.35 26.60
N SER A 356 12.74 8.10 25.85
CA SER A 356 13.19 9.32 25.17
C SER A 356 12.69 10.62 25.81
N PHE A 357 11.49 10.62 26.41
CA PHE A 357 10.84 11.82 26.94
C PHE A 357 10.77 11.83 28.47
N GLU A 358 10.51 10.70 29.09
CA GLU A 358 10.31 10.62 30.53
C GLU A 358 11.63 10.80 31.32
N ASP A 359 12.72 10.28 30.76
CA ASP A 359 14.06 10.36 31.33
C ASP A 359 14.73 11.72 31.10
N ASP A 360 14.20 12.57 30.21
CA ASP A 360 14.71 13.92 29.96
C ASP A 360 13.89 15.00 30.72
N PRO A 361 14.41 15.58 31.80
CA PRO A 361 13.68 16.57 32.59
C PRO A 361 13.28 17.83 31.81
N ALA A 362 14.03 18.20 30.76
CA ALA A 362 13.74 19.38 29.96
C ALA A 362 12.52 19.15 29.07
N LEU A 363 12.41 17.98 28.46
CA LEU A 363 11.27 17.58 27.62
C LEU A 363 10.04 17.26 28.47
N LYS A 364 10.20 16.54 29.58
CA LYS A 364 9.10 16.21 30.52
C LYS A 364 8.37 17.46 31.03
N ARG A 365 9.07 18.59 31.21
CA ARG A 365 8.46 19.87 31.60
C ARG A 365 7.77 20.62 30.46
N ARG A 366 7.92 20.19 29.23
CA ARG A 366 7.39 20.88 28.04
C ARG A 366 6.27 20.13 27.37
N PHE A 367 6.34 18.79 27.41
CA PHE A 367 5.32 17.92 26.86
C PHE A 367 4.32 17.46 27.92
N GLN A 368 3.06 17.40 27.54
CA GLN A 368 1.99 16.79 28.33
C GLN A 368 1.53 15.51 27.67
N LEU A 369 1.64 14.40 28.39
CA LEU A 369 1.24 13.09 27.92
C LEU A 369 -0.28 12.98 27.74
N ILE A 370 -0.71 12.51 26.60
CA ILE A 370 -2.05 12.01 26.29
C ILE A 370 -1.92 10.53 25.96
N ARG A 371 -2.62 9.69 26.69
CA ARG A 371 -2.67 8.26 26.40
C ARG A 371 -3.71 7.99 25.34
N VAL A 372 -3.29 7.30 24.25
CA VAL A 372 -4.16 6.83 23.19
C VAL A 372 -4.20 5.32 23.28
N GLU A 373 -5.23 4.81 23.94
CA GLU A 373 -5.40 3.37 24.18
C GLU A 373 -6.15 2.72 23.02
N GLU A 374 -6.03 1.39 22.90
CA GLU A 374 -6.83 0.61 21.96
C GLU A 374 -8.33 0.83 22.28
N PRO A 375 -9.15 1.19 21.27
CA PRO A 375 -10.57 1.39 21.46
C PRO A 375 -11.28 0.08 21.81
N ASP A 376 -12.34 0.16 22.62
CA ASP A 376 -13.26 -0.96 22.79
C ASP A 376 -13.97 -1.30 21.47
N ARG A 377 -14.56 -2.50 21.41
CA ARG A 377 -15.19 -3.01 20.19
C ARG A 377 -16.24 -2.05 19.62
N ALA A 378 -17.06 -1.45 20.46
CA ALA A 378 -18.15 -0.57 20.02
C ALA A 378 -17.58 0.70 19.36
N LYS A 379 -16.61 1.35 20.01
CA LYS A 379 -15.93 2.51 19.44
C LYS A 379 -15.14 2.17 18.17
N ALA A 380 -14.50 0.99 18.13
CA ALA A 380 -13.79 0.54 16.93
C ALA A 380 -14.75 0.37 15.73
N VAL A 381 -15.94 -0.18 15.94
CA VAL A 381 -16.99 -0.27 14.90
C VAL A 381 -17.36 1.12 14.40
N ASP A 382 -17.61 2.09 15.30
CA ASP A 382 -17.94 3.46 14.90
C ASP A 382 -16.79 4.13 14.13
N MET A 383 -15.54 3.91 14.53
CA MET A 383 -14.36 4.40 13.80
C MET A 383 -14.30 3.84 12.38
N VAL A 384 -14.51 2.54 12.20
CA VAL A 384 -14.50 1.89 10.89
C VAL A 384 -15.69 2.35 10.04
N ARG A 385 -16.87 2.55 10.63
CA ARG A 385 -18.04 3.15 9.94
C ARG A 385 -17.72 4.53 9.37
N GLY A 386 -16.90 5.34 10.08
CA GLY A 386 -16.49 6.66 9.60
C GLY A 386 -15.69 6.62 8.31
N ILE A 387 -14.94 5.56 8.07
CA ILE A 387 -14.06 5.38 6.90
C ILE A 387 -14.76 4.59 5.78
N ALA A 388 -15.83 3.87 6.08
CA ALA A 388 -16.49 2.97 5.13
C ALA A 388 -16.87 3.66 3.80
N ALA A 389 -17.42 4.88 3.86
CA ALA A 389 -17.80 5.63 2.66
C ALA A 389 -16.58 5.99 1.75
N SER A 390 -15.42 6.22 2.35
CA SER A 390 -14.17 6.48 1.63
C SER A 390 -13.68 5.21 0.92
N LEU A 391 -13.72 4.07 1.62
CA LEU A 391 -13.38 2.76 1.05
C LEU A 391 -14.34 2.35 -0.08
N GLU A 392 -15.65 2.57 0.09
CA GLU A 392 -16.65 2.33 -0.96
C GLU A 392 -16.35 3.13 -2.24
N LYS A 393 -16.02 4.41 -2.06
CA LYS A 393 -15.67 5.30 -3.16
C LYS A 393 -14.37 4.90 -3.84
N HIS A 394 -13.38 4.45 -3.07
CA HIS A 394 -12.06 4.07 -3.57
C HIS A 394 -12.14 2.79 -4.41
N HIS A 395 -12.78 1.75 -3.89
CA HIS A 395 -12.84 0.43 -4.53
C HIS A 395 -14.04 0.28 -5.48
N GLY A 396 -15.01 1.19 -5.45
CA GLY A 396 -16.23 1.12 -6.26
C GLY A 396 -17.18 -0.02 -5.87
N VAL A 397 -17.12 -0.48 -4.61
CA VAL A 397 -17.93 -1.58 -4.06
C VAL A 397 -18.79 -1.10 -2.90
N SER A 398 -19.91 -1.78 -2.63
CA SER A 398 -20.74 -1.47 -1.46
C SER A 398 -20.34 -2.32 -0.27
N ILE A 399 -20.26 -1.70 0.92
CA ILE A 399 -19.95 -2.34 2.18
C ILE A 399 -21.21 -2.46 3.02
N LEU A 400 -21.50 -3.66 3.53
CA LEU A 400 -22.59 -3.86 4.47
C LEU A 400 -22.10 -3.58 5.90
N ASP A 401 -22.99 -3.06 6.76
CA ASP A 401 -22.66 -2.81 8.17
C ASP A 401 -22.23 -4.08 8.91
N GLU A 402 -22.80 -5.23 8.54
CA GLU A 402 -22.36 -6.55 8.98
C GLU A 402 -20.87 -6.79 8.72
N ALA A 403 -20.36 -6.39 7.54
CA ALA A 403 -18.95 -6.55 7.23
C ALA A 403 -18.06 -5.69 8.12
N ILE A 404 -18.51 -4.49 8.49
CA ILE A 404 -17.82 -3.60 9.42
C ILE A 404 -17.75 -4.24 10.81
N GLU A 405 -18.88 -4.72 11.35
CA GLU A 405 -18.93 -5.39 12.64
C GLU A 405 -18.06 -6.65 12.67
N GLU A 406 -18.12 -7.45 11.61
CA GLU A 406 -17.33 -8.67 11.47
C GLU A 406 -15.84 -8.37 11.31
N SER A 407 -15.44 -7.29 10.62
CA SER A 407 -14.04 -6.89 10.49
C SER A 407 -13.42 -6.58 11.85
N VAL A 408 -14.15 -5.88 12.72
CA VAL A 408 -13.70 -5.59 14.08
C VAL A 408 -13.70 -6.86 14.94
N ARG A 409 -14.76 -7.67 14.88
CA ARG A 409 -14.90 -8.89 15.68
C ARG A 409 -13.84 -9.93 15.35
N LEU A 410 -13.65 -10.21 14.06
CA LEU A 410 -12.71 -11.24 13.62
C LEU A 410 -11.26 -10.79 13.76
N SER A 411 -10.95 -9.51 13.45
CA SER A 411 -9.59 -9.01 13.63
C SER A 411 -9.19 -8.98 15.10
N GLN A 412 -10.08 -8.58 16.02
CA GLN A 412 -9.81 -8.61 17.46
C GLN A 412 -9.51 -10.01 17.98
N ARG A 413 -10.21 -11.01 17.43
CA ARG A 413 -10.10 -12.40 17.90
C ARG A 413 -8.95 -13.17 17.29
N TYR A 414 -8.67 -12.97 16.02
CA TYR A 414 -7.77 -13.82 15.24
C TYR A 414 -6.49 -13.13 14.77
N ILE A 415 -6.38 -11.80 14.94
CA ILE A 415 -5.18 -11.02 14.57
C ILE A 415 -4.64 -10.34 15.84
N PRO A 416 -3.81 -11.02 16.65
CA PRO A 416 -3.31 -10.47 17.91
C PRO A 416 -2.19 -9.44 17.73
N ASP A 417 -1.42 -9.52 16.65
CA ASP A 417 -0.18 -8.76 16.46
C ASP A 417 -0.37 -7.26 16.15
N ARG A 418 -1.61 -6.82 15.94
CA ARG A 418 -1.96 -5.43 15.64
C ARG A 418 -3.09 -4.96 16.54
N GLN A 419 -3.22 -3.64 16.67
CA GLN A 419 -4.25 -3.01 17.49
C GLN A 419 -5.45 -2.53 16.66
N LEU A 420 -6.63 -2.42 17.31
CA LEU A 420 -7.78 -1.75 16.73
C LEU A 420 -7.53 -0.21 16.72
N PRO A 421 -8.06 0.52 15.75
CA PRO A 421 -8.88 0.09 14.61
C PRO A 421 -8.08 -0.38 13.38
N ASP A 422 -6.75 -0.21 13.35
CA ASP A 422 -5.90 -0.44 12.17
C ASP A 422 -6.08 -1.84 11.55
N LYS A 423 -6.06 -2.89 12.39
CA LYS A 423 -6.27 -4.27 11.90
C LYS A 423 -7.63 -4.50 11.26
N ALA A 424 -8.68 -3.84 11.76
CA ALA A 424 -10.04 -3.95 11.21
C ALA A 424 -10.16 -3.17 9.90
N ILE A 425 -9.55 -1.99 9.80
CA ILE A 425 -9.49 -1.17 8.59
C ILE A 425 -8.73 -1.92 7.49
N SER A 426 -7.54 -2.44 7.78
CA SER A 426 -6.75 -3.22 6.83
C SER A 426 -7.48 -4.47 6.33
N LEU A 427 -8.23 -5.13 7.22
CA LEU A 427 -9.03 -6.30 6.87
C LEU A 427 -10.19 -5.92 5.95
N LEU A 428 -10.91 -4.83 6.25
CA LEU A 428 -12.02 -4.34 5.45
C LEU A 428 -11.55 -3.84 4.09
N ASP A 429 -10.44 -3.11 4.03
CA ASP A 429 -9.81 -2.63 2.79
C ASP A 429 -9.43 -3.81 1.87
N THR A 430 -8.79 -4.84 2.42
CA THR A 430 -8.47 -6.07 1.67
C THR A 430 -9.74 -6.78 1.19
N SER A 431 -10.80 -6.78 2.00
CA SER A 431 -12.09 -7.37 1.62
C SER A 431 -12.74 -6.60 0.46
N CYS A 432 -12.67 -5.27 0.48
CA CYS A 432 -13.12 -4.41 -0.62
C CYS A 432 -12.34 -4.68 -1.91
N ALA A 433 -11.02 -4.75 -1.82
CA ALA A 433 -10.15 -5.07 -2.95
C ALA A 433 -10.47 -6.46 -3.53
N ARG A 434 -10.70 -7.46 -2.67
CA ARG A 434 -11.09 -8.82 -3.08
C ARG A 434 -12.40 -8.84 -3.86
N VAL A 435 -13.42 -8.11 -3.36
CA VAL A 435 -14.71 -8.00 -4.04
C VAL A 435 -14.56 -7.27 -5.38
N ALA A 436 -13.85 -6.16 -5.43
CA ALA A 436 -13.59 -5.42 -6.67
C ALA A 436 -12.89 -6.29 -7.72
N LEU A 437 -11.88 -7.07 -7.31
CA LEU A 437 -11.19 -8.02 -8.16
C LEU A 437 -12.13 -9.12 -8.66
N SER A 438 -12.96 -9.72 -7.78
CA SER A 438 -13.89 -10.78 -8.19
C SER A 438 -14.90 -10.33 -9.24
N GLN A 439 -15.22 -9.03 -9.27
CA GLN A 439 -16.14 -8.44 -10.25
C GLN A 439 -15.47 -8.13 -11.60
N SER A 440 -14.14 -8.00 -11.65
CA SER A 440 -13.39 -7.54 -12.83
C SER A 440 -12.48 -8.60 -13.45
N THR A 441 -12.12 -9.64 -12.72
CA THR A 441 -11.15 -10.66 -13.16
C THR A 441 -11.78 -12.06 -13.22
N ILE A 442 -11.10 -12.97 -13.90
CA ILE A 442 -11.49 -14.39 -13.97
C ILE A 442 -11.34 -15.00 -12.57
N PRO A 443 -12.35 -15.72 -12.05
CA PRO A 443 -12.26 -16.39 -10.76
C PRO A 443 -11.10 -17.38 -10.67
N PRO A 444 -10.42 -17.48 -9.51
CA PRO A 444 -9.29 -18.41 -9.31
C PRO A 444 -9.64 -19.87 -9.65
N ALA A 445 -10.87 -20.30 -9.38
CA ALA A 445 -11.31 -21.66 -9.67
C ALA A 445 -11.27 -22.00 -11.19
N ILE A 446 -11.54 -21.02 -12.06
CA ILE A 446 -11.44 -21.18 -13.52
C ILE A 446 -9.98 -21.17 -13.96
N GLU A 447 -9.18 -20.31 -13.34
CA GLU A 447 -7.74 -20.21 -13.61
C GLU A 447 -7.03 -21.51 -13.21
N ASP A 448 -7.34 -22.06 -12.04
CA ASP A 448 -6.79 -23.33 -11.56
C ASP A 448 -7.17 -24.50 -12.47
N SER A 449 -8.45 -24.58 -12.92
CA SER A 449 -8.88 -25.59 -13.90
C SER A 449 -8.16 -25.42 -15.23
N THR A 450 -7.88 -24.18 -15.65
CA THR A 450 -7.13 -23.92 -16.88
C THR A 450 -5.69 -24.41 -16.78
N ARG A 451 -5.02 -24.08 -15.66
CA ARG A 451 -3.64 -24.56 -15.40
C ARG A 451 -3.56 -26.10 -15.33
N GLU A 452 -4.57 -26.72 -14.73
CA GLU A 452 -4.61 -28.19 -14.64
C GLU A 452 -4.83 -28.81 -16.02
N ILE A 453 -5.68 -28.24 -16.88
CA ILE A 453 -5.85 -28.66 -18.28
C ILE A 453 -4.52 -28.53 -19.05
N ASP A 454 -3.80 -27.43 -18.90
CA ASP A 454 -2.50 -27.21 -19.55
C ASP A 454 -1.46 -28.21 -19.07
N ARG A 455 -1.43 -28.50 -17.76
CA ARG A 455 -0.57 -29.52 -17.17
C ARG A 455 -0.86 -30.92 -17.74
N LEU A 456 -2.14 -31.32 -17.79
CA LEU A 456 -2.57 -32.60 -18.34
C LEU A 456 -2.23 -32.71 -19.84
N ASN A 457 -2.47 -31.68 -20.63
CA ASN A 457 -2.12 -31.65 -22.06
C ASN A 457 -0.61 -31.81 -22.26
N THR A 458 0.22 -31.13 -21.47
CA THR A 458 1.68 -31.24 -21.53
C THR A 458 2.12 -32.67 -21.22
N THR A 459 1.58 -33.26 -20.15
CA THR A 459 1.92 -34.64 -19.74
C THR A 459 1.50 -35.66 -20.81
N ILE A 460 0.30 -35.53 -21.36
CA ILE A 460 -0.19 -36.39 -22.44
C ILE A 460 0.72 -36.30 -23.67
N SER A 461 1.12 -35.08 -24.06
CA SER A 461 1.99 -34.88 -25.24
C SER A 461 3.38 -35.52 -25.07
N ILE A 462 3.93 -35.49 -23.83
CA ILE A 462 5.21 -36.14 -23.51
C ILE A 462 5.06 -37.68 -23.62
N TRP A 463 4.05 -38.23 -22.98
CA TRP A 463 3.84 -39.68 -22.95
C TRP A 463 3.42 -40.26 -24.32
N GLU A 464 2.69 -39.51 -25.15
CA GLU A 464 2.41 -39.89 -26.53
C GLU A 464 3.70 -39.98 -27.37
N LYS A 465 4.66 -39.06 -27.14
CA LYS A 465 5.99 -39.13 -27.78
C LYS A 465 6.79 -40.33 -27.29
N GLU A 466 6.83 -40.59 -25.98
CA GLU A 466 7.52 -41.72 -25.40
C GLU A 466 6.95 -43.07 -25.90
N THR A 467 5.64 -43.14 -26.07
CA THR A 467 4.98 -44.33 -26.63
C THR A 467 5.41 -44.58 -28.08
N GLN A 468 5.68 -43.53 -28.88
CA GLN A 468 6.21 -43.67 -30.24
C GLN A 468 7.64 -44.26 -30.25
N PHE A 469 8.41 -44.08 -29.14
CA PHE A 469 9.75 -44.64 -29.00
C PHE A 469 9.81 -46.00 -28.29
N GLY A 470 8.63 -46.64 -28.06
CA GLY A 470 8.56 -48.01 -27.57
C GLY A 470 8.29 -48.21 -26.07
N THR A 471 8.01 -47.15 -25.33
CA THR A 471 7.58 -47.23 -23.93
C THR A 471 6.06 -47.38 -23.85
N THR A 472 5.54 -48.36 -23.12
CA THR A 472 4.08 -48.63 -23.07
C THR A 472 3.44 -47.87 -21.90
N HIS A 473 2.74 -46.78 -22.19
CA HIS A 473 1.93 -46.01 -21.24
C HIS A 473 0.42 -46.00 -21.61
N SER A 474 -0.07 -47.08 -22.22
CA SER A 474 -1.40 -47.10 -22.83
C SER A 474 -2.56 -46.97 -21.82
N GLU A 475 -2.48 -47.62 -20.66
CA GLU A 475 -3.52 -47.53 -19.62
C GLU A 475 -3.51 -46.15 -18.92
N GLU A 476 -2.34 -45.63 -18.61
CA GLU A 476 -2.14 -44.35 -17.98
C GLU A 476 -2.56 -43.18 -18.88
N LEU A 477 -2.31 -43.27 -20.20
CA LEU A 477 -2.79 -42.31 -21.19
C LEU A 477 -4.31 -42.25 -21.27
N ILE A 478 -5.00 -43.41 -21.15
CA ILE A 478 -6.47 -43.45 -21.15
C ILE A 478 -7.01 -42.73 -19.91
N ASP A 479 -6.40 -42.97 -18.72
CA ASP A 479 -6.79 -42.31 -17.48
C ASP A 479 -6.56 -40.79 -17.54
N LEU A 480 -5.38 -40.33 -18.00
CA LEU A 480 -5.08 -38.91 -18.17
C LEU A 480 -6.03 -38.21 -19.17
N LYS A 481 -6.36 -38.85 -20.27
CA LYS A 481 -7.36 -38.34 -21.22
C LYS A 481 -8.75 -38.26 -20.57
N GLY A 482 -9.10 -39.23 -19.73
CA GLY A 482 -10.34 -39.20 -18.95
C GLY A 482 -10.36 -38.06 -17.91
N GLN A 483 -9.24 -37.79 -17.23
CA GLN A 483 -9.11 -36.67 -16.35
C GLN A 483 -9.18 -35.31 -17.07
N LEU A 484 -8.54 -35.21 -18.24
CA LEU A 484 -8.58 -34.01 -19.08
C LEU A 484 -10.02 -33.65 -19.52
N GLU A 485 -10.80 -34.65 -19.94
CA GLU A 485 -12.21 -34.40 -20.33
C GLU A 485 -13.08 -34.00 -19.11
N LYS A 486 -12.84 -34.60 -17.94
CA LYS A 486 -13.51 -34.17 -16.69
C LYS A 486 -13.18 -32.71 -16.30
N GLU A 487 -11.90 -32.32 -16.38
CA GLU A 487 -11.51 -30.95 -16.07
C GLU A 487 -12.00 -29.94 -17.13
N LYS A 488 -12.06 -30.30 -18.40
CA LYS A 488 -12.70 -29.46 -19.43
C LYS A 488 -14.18 -29.26 -19.17
N ALA A 489 -14.90 -30.32 -18.81
CA ALA A 489 -16.32 -30.23 -18.46
C ALA A 489 -16.55 -29.36 -17.20
N ARG A 490 -15.69 -29.53 -16.21
CA ARG A 490 -15.70 -28.71 -14.98
C ARG A 490 -15.47 -27.24 -15.30
N LYS A 491 -14.46 -26.93 -16.12
CA LYS A 491 -14.17 -25.55 -16.55
C LYS A 491 -15.36 -24.92 -17.25
N ALA A 492 -15.97 -25.64 -18.22
CA ALA A 492 -17.14 -25.15 -18.94
C ALA A 492 -18.33 -24.84 -18.02
N MET A 493 -18.58 -25.70 -17.01
CA MET A 493 -19.61 -25.47 -16.01
C MET A 493 -19.30 -24.25 -15.13
N LEU A 494 -18.03 -24.06 -14.74
CA LEU A 494 -17.62 -22.88 -13.96
C LEU A 494 -17.74 -21.59 -14.77
N GLU A 495 -17.40 -21.60 -16.05
CA GLU A 495 -17.54 -20.46 -16.96
C GLU A 495 -19.00 -20.07 -17.16
N GLU A 496 -19.89 -21.06 -17.35
CA GLU A 496 -21.34 -20.82 -17.45
C GLU A 496 -21.91 -20.21 -16.15
N ASN A 497 -21.55 -20.77 -15.00
CA ASN A 497 -21.98 -20.24 -13.71
C ASN A 497 -21.45 -18.83 -13.48
N TRP A 498 -20.18 -18.58 -13.80
CA TRP A 498 -19.57 -17.26 -13.67
C TRP A 498 -20.28 -16.21 -14.54
N ALA A 499 -20.61 -16.54 -15.79
CA ALA A 499 -21.35 -15.63 -16.65
C ALA A 499 -22.74 -15.26 -16.07
N LYS A 500 -23.45 -16.26 -15.52
CA LYS A 500 -24.74 -16.01 -14.84
C LYS A 500 -24.58 -15.17 -13.59
N GLU A 501 -23.58 -15.47 -12.74
CA GLU A 501 -23.31 -14.68 -11.53
C GLU A 501 -22.95 -13.22 -11.87
N GLN A 502 -22.13 -12.98 -12.91
CA GLN A 502 -21.80 -11.63 -13.37
C GLN A 502 -23.03 -10.83 -13.81
N GLU A 503 -23.97 -11.47 -14.50
CA GLU A 503 -25.21 -10.82 -14.91
C GLU A 503 -26.03 -10.36 -13.70
N PHE A 504 -26.20 -11.24 -12.70
CA PHE A 504 -26.91 -10.90 -11.45
C PHE A 504 -26.19 -9.81 -10.67
N VAL A 505 -24.87 -9.91 -10.52
CA VAL A 505 -24.07 -8.92 -9.79
C VAL A 505 -24.16 -7.54 -10.45
N THR A 506 -24.12 -7.49 -11.79
CA THR A 506 -24.27 -6.23 -12.53
C THR A 506 -25.65 -5.60 -12.28
N LYS A 507 -26.72 -6.39 -12.35
CA LYS A 507 -28.09 -5.93 -12.05
C LYS A 507 -28.21 -5.43 -10.61
N ILE A 508 -27.69 -6.17 -9.63
CA ILE A 508 -27.69 -5.79 -8.22
C ILE A 508 -26.95 -4.47 -8.01
N ARG A 509 -25.78 -4.30 -8.63
CA ARG A 509 -24.99 -3.06 -8.55
C ARG A 509 -25.75 -1.86 -9.13
N ASP A 510 -26.39 -2.04 -10.28
CA ASP A 510 -27.17 -0.98 -10.93
C ASP A 510 -28.41 -0.60 -10.13
N LEU A 511 -29.13 -1.59 -9.54
CA LEU A 511 -30.26 -1.34 -8.64
C LEU A 511 -29.82 -0.58 -7.39
N ARG A 512 -28.69 -0.96 -6.78
CA ARG A 512 -28.14 -0.25 -5.61
C ARG A 512 -27.74 1.18 -5.96
N LYS A 513 -27.09 1.39 -7.11
CA LYS A 513 -26.73 2.72 -7.59
C LYS A 513 -27.95 3.62 -7.79
N LYS A 514 -29.03 3.09 -8.35
CA LYS A 514 -30.31 3.81 -8.49
C LYS A 514 -30.92 4.15 -7.13
N LEU A 515 -30.86 3.25 -6.16
CA LEU A 515 -31.40 3.46 -4.81
C LEU A 515 -30.53 4.41 -3.95
N SER A 516 -29.23 4.51 -4.23
CA SER A 516 -28.28 5.36 -3.48
C SER A 516 -28.26 6.82 -3.93
N THR A 517 -28.90 7.17 -5.05
CA THR A 517 -29.03 8.58 -5.47
C THR A 517 -29.79 9.38 -4.40
N PRO A 518 -29.15 10.43 -3.82
CA PRO A 518 -29.77 11.20 -2.74
C PRO A 518 -31.03 11.90 -3.24
N ILE A 519 -32.01 12.05 -2.34
CA ILE A 519 -33.19 12.87 -2.55
C ILE A 519 -32.71 14.32 -2.48
N ASN A 520 -32.20 14.86 -3.57
CA ASN A 520 -31.97 16.30 -3.67
C ASN A 520 -33.21 16.92 -4.31
N ASP A 521 -33.79 17.93 -3.65
CA ASP A 521 -34.94 18.75 -4.13
C ASP A 521 -34.66 19.45 -5.48
N LYS A 522 -33.49 19.23 -6.09
CA LYS A 522 -33.05 19.78 -7.39
C LYS A 522 -32.84 18.72 -8.47
N ALA A 523 -33.12 17.43 -8.21
CA ALA A 523 -33.04 16.42 -9.26
C ALA A 523 -34.30 16.47 -10.13
N GLU A 524 -34.12 16.50 -11.44
CA GLU A 524 -35.20 16.61 -12.44
C GLU A 524 -36.27 15.50 -12.40
N ASN A 525 -36.06 14.41 -11.66
CA ASN A 525 -37.06 13.36 -11.37
C ASN A 525 -36.74 12.63 -10.06
N PRO A 526 -37.32 13.00 -8.90
CA PRO A 526 -37.18 12.21 -7.68
C PRO A 526 -37.95 10.88 -7.86
N LEU A 527 -37.26 9.74 -7.61
CA LEU A 527 -37.90 8.42 -7.57
C LEU A 527 -39.08 8.44 -6.58
N SER A 528 -40.27 8.06 -7.06
CA SER A 528 -41.44 7.90 -6.23
C SER A 528 -41.21 6.85 -5.13
N ASP A 529 -41.90 6.98 -3.98
CA ASP A 529 -41.82 5.98 -2.92
C ASP A 529 -42.29 4.60 -3.38
N THR A 530 -43.22 4.53 -4.32
CA THR A 530 -43.68 3.29 -4.97
C THR A 530 -42.57 2.68 -5.85
N ASP A 531 -41.85 3.51 -6.60
CA ASP A 531 -40.71 3.04 -7.42
C ASP A 531 -39.55 2.54 -6.56
N ARG A 532 -39.29 3.19 -5.44
CA ARG A 532 -38.27 2.72 -4.47
C ARG A 532 -38.66 1.40 -3.83
N GLN A 533 -39.93 1.19 -3.51
CA GLN A 533 -40.41 -0.10 -2.98
C GLN A 533 -40.28 -1.21 -4.03
N SER A 534 -40.62 -0.94 -5.28
CA SER A 534 -40.49 -1.91 -6.37
C SER A 534 -39.01 -2.28 -6.62
N LEU A 535 -38.11 -1.29 -6.66
CA LEU A 535 -36.66 -1.52 -6.82
C LEU A 535 -36.07 -2.30 -5.64
N ARG A 536 -36.55 -2.07 -4.40
CA ARG A 536 -36.14 -2.86 -3.23
C ARG A 536 -36.62 -4.31 -3.33
N ALA A 537 -37.87 -4.53 -3.74
CA ALA A 537 -38.39 -5.88 -3.94
C ALA A 537 -37.63 -6.64 -5.03
N GLU A 538 -37.31 -5.96 -6.12
CA GLU A 538 -36.49 -6.52 -7.20
C GLU A 538 -35.08 -6.86 -6.70
N LEU A 539 -34.44 -5.97 -5.93
CA LEU A 539 -33.10 -6.21 -5.34
C LEU A 539 -33.09 -7.43 -4.42
N VAL A 540 -34.13 -7.62 -3.59
CA VAL A 540 -34.27 -8.80 -2.74
C VAL A 540 -34.39 -10.08 -3.60
N SER A 541 -35.25 -10.07 -4.60
CA SER A 541 -35.45 -11.20 -5.52
C SER A 541 -34.16 -11.58 -6.26
N GLN A 542 -33.40 -10.59 -6.75
CA GLN A 542 -32.12 -10.82 -7.42
C GLN A 542 -31.05 -11.39 -6.48
N ASN A 543 -30.98 -10.91 -5.23
CA ASN A 543 -30.07 -11.46 -4.23
C ASN A 543 -30.42 -12.91 -3.86
N GLU A 544 -31.71 -13.26 -3.70
CA GLU A 544 -32.15 -14.63 -3.45
C GLU A 544 -31.82 -15.57 -4.61
N SER A 545 -32.02 -15.10 -5.84
CA SER A 545 -31.71 -15.85 -7.05
C SER A 545 -30.20 -16.11 -7.18
N LEU A 546 -29.38 -15.09 -6.91
CA LEU A 546 -27.93 -15.20 -6.86
C LEU A 546 -27.47 -16.17 -5.77
N SER A 547 -28.02 -16.05 -4.56
CA SER A 547 -27.66 -16.95 -3.43
C SER A 547 -27.97 -18.42 -3.73
N LYS A 548 -29.10 -18.70 -4.40
CA LYS A 548 -29.45 -20.06 -4.84
C LYS A 548 -28.48 -20.60 -5.90
N LEU A 549 -28.01 -19.75 -6.81
CA LEU A 549 -27.05 -20.11 -7.84
C LEU A 549 -25.66 -20.39 -7.26
N GLN A 550 -25.19 -19.56 -6.33
CA GLN A 550 -23.84 -19.60 -5.75
C GLN A 550 -23.62 -20.76 -4.78
N GLY A 551 -24.64 -21.20 -4.06
CA GLY A 551 -24.52 -22.24 -3.04
C GLY A 551 -23.48 -21.89 -1.98
N GLU A 552 -22.56 -22.84 -1.68
CA GLU A 552 -21.52 -22.67 -0.65
C GLU A 552 -20.24 -21.95 -1.14
N LYS A 553 -20.03 -21.85 -2.44
CA LYS A 553 -18.79 -21.31 -3.05
C LYS A 553 -19.09 -20.29 -4.13
N PRO A 554 -19.34 -19.02 -3.76
CA PRO A 554 -19.57 -17.96 -4.72
C PRO A 554 -18.33 -17.69 -5.58
N LEU A 555 -18.52 -17.46 -6.87
CA LEU A 555 -17.44 -17.06 -7.79
C LEU A 555 -17.27 -15.55 -7.81
N VAL A 556 -18.37 -14.79 -7.67
CA VAL A 556 -18.39 -13.33 -7.70
C VAL A 556 -19.18 -12.79 -6.51
N HIS A 557 -18.60 -11.84 -5.79
CA HIS A 557 -19.27 -11.19 -4.66
C HIS A 557 -19.94 -9.88 -5.09
N PRO A 558 -21.27 -9.69 -4.87
CA PRO A 558 -21.95 -8.46 -5.22
C PRO A 558 -21.62 -7.29 -4.29
N VAL A 559 -21.28 -7.58 -3.04
CA VAL A 559 -21.03 -6.62 -1.96
C VAL A 559 -20.00 -7.18 -0.98
N VAL A 560 -19.43 -6.31 -0.17
CA VAL A 560 -18.61 -6.72 0.97
C VAL A 560 -19.54 -7.05 2.14
N ASN A 561 -19.57 -8.32 2.54
CA ASN A 561 -20.36 -8.84 3.65
C ASN A 561 -19.46 -9.57 4.67
N GLY A 562 -20.06 -10.07 5.75
CA GLY A 562 -19.32 -10.78 6.80
C GLY A 562 -18.62 -12.06 6.34
N SER A 563 -19.16 -12.76 5.34
CA SER A 563 -18.54 -13.97 4.79
C SER A 563 -17.24 -13.68 4.04
N VAL A 564 -17.20 -12.62 3.24
CA VAL A 564 -15.96 -12.18 2.55
C VAL A 564 -14.88 -11.81 3.56
N VAL A 565 -15.25 -11.07 4.62
CA VAL A 565 -14.32 -10.72 5.69
C VAL A 565 -13.76 -11.97 6.37
N ALA A 566 -14.62 -12.97 6.66
CA ALA A 566 -14.21 -14.23 7.26
C ALA A 566 -13.29 -15.05 6.34
N GLU A 567 -13.53 -15.03 5.02
CA GLU A 567 -12.64 -15.66 4.02
C GLU A 567 -11.24 -15.08 4.04
N ILE A 568 -11.11 -13.74 4.12
CA ILE A 568 -9.81 -13.09 4.20
C ILE A 568 -9.07 -13.49 5.49
N VAL A 569 -9.76 -13.47 6.64
CA VAL A 569 -9.16 -13.90 7.91
C VAL A 569 -8.75 -15.36 7.85
N SER A 570 -9.58 -16.23 7.24
CA SER A 570 -9.24 -17.64 7.03
C SER A 570 -7.97 -17.81 6.20
N GLY A 571 -7.83 -17.02 5.12
CA GLY A 571 -6.64 -17.00 4.28
C GLY A 571 -5.38 -16.54 5.02
N TRP A 572 -5.48 -15.53 5.89
CA TRP A 572 -4.34 -15.01 6.64
C TRP A 572 -3.91 -15.90 7.81
N THR A 573 -4.89 -16.51 8.49
CA THR A 573 -4.63 -17.28 9.73
C THR A 573 -4.56 -18.79 9.51
N GLY A 574 -5.03 -19.28 8.36
CA GLY A 574 -5.17 -20.71 8.09
C GLY A 574 -6.32 -21.39 8.85
N ILE A 575 -7.14 -20.64 9.60
CA ILE A 575 -8.27 -21.18 10.36
C ILE A 575 -9.46 -21.40 9.42
N PRO A 576 -10.06 -22.62 9.38
CA PRO A 576 -11.19 -22.89 8.47
C PRO A 576 -12.41 -22.00 8.72
N LEU A 577 -13.05 -21.54 7.65
CA LEU A 577 -14.19 -20.62 7.64
C LEU A 577 -15.35 -21.12 8.52
N GLY A 578 -15.67 -22.41 8.46
CA GLY A 578 -16.75 -23.02 9.24
C GLY A 578 -16.62 -22.89 10.76
N LYS A 579 -15.42 -22.61 11.28
CA LYS A 579 -15.19 -22.31 12.70
C LYS A 579 -15.42 -20.85 13.05
N MET A 580 -15.36 -19.94 12.08
CA MET A 580 -15.50 -18.49 12.29
C MET A 580 -16.95 -18.02 12.18
N VAL A 581 -17.74 -18.65 11.31
CA VAL A 581 -19.13 -18.26 11.00
C VAL A 581 -20.13 -18.92 11.96
N ARG A 582 -19.76 -20.02 12.65
CA ARG A 582 -20.65 -20.67 13.62
C ARG A 582 -21.00 -19.70 14.74
N ASN A 583 -22.29 -19.56 14.96
CA ASN A 583 -22.87 -18.74 16.02
C ASN A 583 -22.23 -19.14 17.36
N GLU A 584 -21.52 -18.24 18.03
CA GLU A 584 -20.78 -18.54 19.30
C GLU A 584 -21.68 -19.15 20.35
N ILE A 585 -22.94 -18.75 20.38
CA ILE A 585 -23.95 -19.25 21.32
C ILE A 585 -24.20 -20.74 21.08
N ASN A 586 -24.43 -21.14 19.83
CA ASN A 586 -24.69 -22.54 19.51
C ASN A 586 -23.45 -23.43 19.76
N SER A 587 -22.26 -22.92 19.42
CA SER A 587 -20.99 -23.63 19.71
C SER A 587 -20.73 -23.79 21.20
N LEU A 588 -21.11 -22.79 22.01
CA LEU A 588 -21.01 -22.86 23.47
C LEU A 588 -22.04 -23.83 24.07
N LEU A 589 -23.27 -23.84 23.57
CA LEU A 589 -24.30 -24.80 24.02
C LEU A 589 -23.93 -26.25 23.68
N GLU A 590 -23.31 -26.45 22.51
CA GLU A 590 -22.86 -27.78 22.07
C GLU A 590 -21.46 -28.16 22.59
N LEU A 591 -20.80 -27.32 23.38
CA LEU A 591 -19.43 -27.53 23.82
C LEU A 591 -19.25 -28.87 24.57
N GLY A 592 -20.18 -29.23 25.48
CA GLY A 592 -20.18 -30.47 26.20
C GLY A 592 -20.19 -31.70 25.27
N ASN A 593 -21.08 -31.71 24.29
CA ASN A 593 -21.20 -32.75 23.29
C ASN A 593 -19.94 -32.86 22.41
N THR A 594 -19.38 -31.70 22.02
CA THR A 594 -18.15 -31.65 21.22
C THR A 594 -16.94 -32.20 22.01
N LEU A 595 -16.84 -31.93 23.30
CA LEU A 595 -15.77 -32.46 24.16
C LEU A 595 -15.92 -33.97 24.34
N LYS A 596 -17.14 -34.46 24.60
CA LYS A 596 -17.44 -35.90 24.76
C LYS A 596 -17.16 -36.71 23.48
N SER A 597 -17.37 -36.12 22.30
CA SER A 597 -17.04 -36.82 21.05
C SER A 597 -15.54 -37.00 20.81
N ARG A 598 -14.70 -36.21 21.49
CA ARG A 598 -13.22 -36.27 21.40
C ARG A 598 -12.60 -37.08 22.57
N VAL A 599 -13.18 -36.97 23.75
CA VAL A 599 -12.68 -37.62 24.95
C VAL A 599 -13.71 -38.69 25.37
N VAL A 600 -13.44 -39.91 25.04
CA VAL A 600 -14.33 -41.06 25.32
C VAL A 600 -14.18 -41.53 26.77
N GLY A 601 -15.29 -41.68 27.48
CA GLY A 601 -15.32 -42.30 28.80
C GLY A 601 -15.10 -41.36 29.99
N GLN A 602 -14.99 -40.03 29.77
CA GLN A 602 -14.85 -39.02 30.83
C GLN A 602 -15.96 -37.96 30.76
N ASP A 603 -17.17 -38.39 30.47
CA ASP A 603 -18.32 -37.49 30.18
C ASP A 603 -18.62 -36.48 31.30
N HIS A 604 -18.55 -36.95 32.56
CA HIS A 604 -18.78 -36.10 33.72
C HIS A 604 -17.75 -34.94 33.83
N ALA A 605 -16.47 -35.24 33.58
CA ALA A 605 -15.43 -34.22 33.58
C ALA A 605 -15.63 -33.23 32.44
N MET A 606 -16.04 -33.69 31.26
CA MET A 606 -16.32 -32.83 30.09
C MET A 606 -17.52 -31.92 30.32
N ASP A 607 -18.57 -32.40 31.02
CA ASP A 607 -19.73 -31.59 31.39
C ASP A 607 -19.35 -30.46 32.35
N ILE A 608 -18.58 -30.74 33.39
CA ILE A 608 -18.12 -29.74 34.36
C ILE A 608 -17.24 -28.67 33.67
N LEU A 609 -16.33 -29.10 32.80
CA LEU A 609 -15.51 -28.19 32.01
C LEU A 609 -16.37 -27.28 31.10
N ALA A 610 -17.32 -27.85 30.38
CA ALA A 610 -18.22 -27.15 29.50
C ALA A 610 -19.07 -26.11 30.24
N GLU A 611 -19.70 -26.51 31.37
CA GLU A 611 -20.52 -25.64 32.19
C GLU A 611 -19.72 -24.44 32.73
N ARG A 612 -18.49 -24.68 33.20
CA ARG A 612 -17.63 -23.60 33.70
C ARG A 612 -17.22 -22.62 32.61
N ILE A 613 -16.88 -23.12 31.42
CA ILE A 613 -16.56 -22.29 30.27
C ILE A 613 -17.78 -21.47 29.81
N GLN A 614 -18.97 -22.12 29.77
CA GLN A 614 -20.23 -21.44 29.43
C GLN A 614 -20.54 -20.31 30.43
N THR A 615 -20.41 -20.54 31.72
CA THR A 615 -20.63 -19.56 32.79
C THR A 615 -19.69 -18.37 32.66
N SER A 616 -18.41 -18.62 32.37
CA SER A 616 -17.43 -17.55 32.15
C SER A 616 -17.73 -16.74 30.90
N ARG A 617 -18.09 -17.38 29.80
CA ARG A 617 -18.44 -16.72 28.54
C ARG A 617 -19.76 -15.93 28.62
N ALA A 618 -20.69 -16.35 29.47
CA ALA A 618 -21.90 -15.60 29.81
C ALA A 618 -21.61 -14.34 30.67
N LYS A 619 -20.34 -14.07 31.01
CA LYS A 619 -19.91 -12.96 31.87
C LYS A 619 -20.53 -12.98 33.27
N LEU A 620 -20.86 -14.15 33.77
CA LEU A 620 -21.40 -14.35 35.13
C LEU A 620 -20.30 -14.53 36.18
N THR A 621 -19.02 -14.40 35.81
CA THR A 621 -17.84 -14.47 36.68
C THR A 621 -17.07 -13.16 36.64
N ASP A 622 -16.34 -12.83 37.72
CA ASP A 622 -15.45 -11.66 37.76
C ASP A 622 -14.38 -11.78 36.65
N PRO A 623 -14.26 -10.80 35.72
CA PRO A 623 -13.31 -10.84 34.62
C PRO A 623 -11.84 -10.85 35.05
N ARG A 624 -11.54 -10.52 36.33
CA ARG A 624 -10.19 -10.55 36.89
C ARG A 624 -9.76 -11.94 37.34
N LEU A 625 -10.70 -12.88 37.44
CA LEU A 625 -10.43 -14.27 37.82
C LEU A 625 -10.22 -15.13 36.58
N PRO A 626 -9.39 -16.21 36.67
CA PRO A 626 -9.26 -17.17 35.59
C PRO A 626 -10.60 -17.84 35.25
N VAL A 627 -10.79 -18.24 34.00
CA VAL A 627 -12.02 -18.92 33.53
C VAL A 627 -12.39 -20.11 34.40
N GLY A 628 -11.40 -20.86 34.87
CA GLY A 628 -11.53 -21.95 35.83
C GLY A 628 -10.16 -22.51 36.17
N VAL A 629 -10.07 -23.07 37.37
CA VAL A 629 -8.92 -23.87 37.79
C VAL A 629 -9.44 -25.27 38.04
N PHE A 630 -8.93 -26.23 37.29
CA PHE A 630 -9.39 -27.63 37.34
C PHE A 630 -8.26 -28.54 37.83
N MET A 631 -8.58 -29.39 38.77
CA MET A 631 -7.67 -30.44 39.23
C MET A 631 -8.28 -31.80 38.91
N LEU A 632 -7.63 -32.53 38.02
CA LEU A 632 -8.01 -33.88 37.66
C LEU A 632 -7.26 -34.85 38.59
N VAL A 633 -8.01 -35.65 39.33
CA VAL A 633 -7.47 -36.62 40.31
C VAL A 633 -7.94 -38.02 39.94
N GLY A 634 -7.00 -38.91 39.80
CA GLY A 634 -7.27 -40.31 39.50
C GLY A 634 -6.04 -41.19 39.62
N PRO A 635 -6.19 -42.52 39.70
CA PRO A 635 -5.07 -43.44 39.66
C PRO A 635 -4.36 -43.41 38.32
N SER A 636 -3.11 -43.90 38.26
CA SER A 636 -2.33 -43.98 37.04
C SER A 636 -3.02 -44.84 35.98
N GLY A 637 -3.13 -44.32 34.75
CA GLY A 637 -3.69 -45.05 33.61
C GLY A 637 -5.18 -44.84 33.33
N VAL A 638 -5.86 -43.92 34.01
CA VAL A 638 -7.30 -43.62 33.76
C VAL A 638 -7.55 -42.54 32.71
N GLY A 639 -6.53 -41.98 32.12
CA GLY A 639 -6.61 -40.95 31.06
C GLY A 639 -6.39 -39.53 31.54
#